data_18ad91ab4edcbefb24b627b5d62f8f0c
#
_entry.id   18ad91ab4edcbefb24b627b5d62f8f0c
#
_cell.length_a   1.000
_cell.length_b   1.000
_cell.length_c   1.000
_cell.angle_alpha   90.00
_cell.angle_beta   90.00
_cell.angle_gamma   90.00
#
_symmetry.space_group_name_H-M   'P 1'
#
loop_
_entity.id
_entity.type
_entity.pdbx_description
1 polymer ?
#
loop_
_entity_poly.entity_id
_entity_poly.type
_entity_poly.pdbx_seq_one_letter_code
_entity_poly.pdbx_strand_id
1 'polypeptide(L)'
;MNGTCAGGTGAFIDQMATLLNVKLEDMDELAKQHEKTYTIASRCGVFAKTDIQPLLNQGARKSDIAESIFNAVVSQTVAGLAQGREIEGQIVYLGGPLTFMSELRNCFDRTLGTKGICPENSLYYVACGAALCAEKTIDFDEVIEKVKNYRGSGNFAFNQPLFKNEEEYRKFCDRHAKADVKQKELKGYTGKAYIGMDAGSTTVKGVVLNDDGELLYSKYLPSKGNPVEIMKQFLDEVYEINPEINVVSSAVTGYGEDIVKNAFAVDYGIVETIAHFTAAKYFMPDVEFIIDIGGQDIKCFKIHNGAIDNIFLNEACSSGCGSFLQTFANALGYEIADFAKLGLFAKRPVDLGSRCTVFMNSSVKQAQKDGATIEDISAGLSLSVVKNALYKVIRASSPDELGKRVVVQGGTFLNDAVLRAFEQEMGVEVVRPNIAGLMGAYGAALYAKKKSKGVGKSTITDKKGLDEFVHEIKVANCGMCNNNCRLTINSFGKGRKFIAGNRCERPITKKAPANDMNMYAYKLNLIDSYKPVEGIRGKLGIPMALNMYELYPFWYRFFTELKFEVFHSPYSTRKLYQRGQQTIPSDTVCFPAKLVHGHIQTLIDMGAETIFYPCLSYNFDEHLGGPAVERVGIARRASPLRDDRGRLLS
;
A
#
# COMPACT_ATOMS: atom_id res chain seq x y z
N MET A 1 11.57 -12.85 -20.72
CA MET A 1 12.29 -12.24 -19.59
C MET A 1 11.52 -11.04 -19.08
N ASN A 2 11.36 -10.92 -17.76
CA ASN A 2 10.77 -9.74 -17.14
C ASN A 2 11.90 -8.79 -16.69
N GLY A 3 12.19 -7.77 -17.49
CA GLY A 3 13.21 -6.75 -17.18
C GLY A 3 12.66 -5.40 -16.73
N THR A 4 11.34 -5.26 -16.66
CA THR A 4 10.67 -3.97 -16.44
C THR A 4 10.00 -3.83 -15.08
N CYS A 5 9.79 -4.93 -14.34
CA CYS A 5 9.11 -4.93 -13.05
C CYS A 5 9.89 -5.73 -12.01
N ALA A 6 10.08 -5.19 -10.80
CA ALA A 6 10.72 -5.89 -9.69
C ALA A 6 9.77 -6.86 -8.96
N GLY A 7 8.49 -6.85 -9.26
CA GLY A 7 7.57 -7.84 -8.76
C GLY A 7 7.98 -9.25 -9.20
N GLY A 8 7.90 -10.20 -8.32
CA GLY A 8 8.40 -11.55 -8.57
C GLY A 8 9.92 -11.71 -8.42
N THR A 9 10.64 -10.70 -7.94
CA THR A 9 12.11 -10.76 -7.74
C THR A 9 12.48 -10.74 -6.26
N GLY A 10 13.76 -11.06 -5.98
CA GLY A 10 14.31 -10.97 -4.62
C GLY A 10 14.20 -9.58 -3.99
N ALA A 11 14.30 -8.52 -4.79
CA ALA A 11 14.12 -7.16 -4.30
C ALA A 11 12.70 -6.89 -3.78
N PHE A 12 11.69 -7.53 -4.34
CA PHE A 12 10.33 -7.47 -3.83
C PHE A 12 10.21 -8.19 -2.47
N ILE A 13 10.82 -9.39 -2.35
CA ILE A 13 10.81 -10.15 -1.08
C ILE A 13 11.51 -9.35 0.02
N ASP A 14 12.65 -8.74 -0.28
CA ASP A 14 13.41 -7.89 0.64
C ASP A 14 12.59 -6.69 1.16
N GLN A 15 11.88 -5.99 0.26
CA GLN A 15 10.96 -4.93 0.66
C GLN A 15 9.83 -5.43 1.57
N MET A 16 9.31 -6.62 1.32
CA MET A 16 8.25 -7.20 2.14
C MET A 16 8.78 -7.69 3.49
N ALA A 17 9.99 -8.22 3.55
CA ALA A 17 10.67 -8.57 4.80
C ALA A 17 10.85 -7.32 5.69
N THR A 18 11.30 -6.21 5.09
CA THR A 18 11.39 -4.92 5.78
C THR A 18 10.02 -4.45 6.31
N LEU A 19 8.95 -4.59 5.52
CA LEU A 19 7.59 -4.24 5.94
C LEU A 19 7.09 -5.09 7.12
N LEU A 20 7.45 -6.38 7.14
CA LEU A 20 7.15 -7.29 8.24
C LEU A 20 8.04 -7.06 9.46
N ASN A 21 9.07 -6.22 9.36
CA ASN A 21 10.12 -6.06 10.36
C ASN A 21 10.75 -7.42 10.74
N VAL A 22 11.22 -8.15 9.73
CA VAL A 22 11.97 -9.40 9.82
C VAL A 22 13.18 -9.34 8.89
N LYS A 23 14.22 -10.11 9.19
CA LYS A 23 15.37 -10.21 8.29
C LYS A 23 14.99 -11.04 7.07
N LEU A 24 15.60 -10.73 5.92
CA LEU A 24 15.36 -11.49 4.68
C LEU A 24 15.67 -12.98 4.83
N GLU A 25 16.72 -13.29 5.59
CA GLU A 25 17.19 -14.65 5.89
C GLU A 25 16.16 -15.47 6.67
N ASP A 26 15.35 -14.81 7.51
CA ASP A 26 14.34 -15.45 8.36
C ASP A 26 13.00 -15.69 7.63
N MET A 27 12.81 -15.10 6.43
CA MET A 27 11.54 -15.17 5.70
C MET A 27 11.13 -16.59 5.33
N ASP A 28 12.09 -17.44 4.95
CA ASP A 28 11.82 -18.83 4.56
C ASP A 28 11.33 -19.67 5.74
N GLU A 29 12.06 -19.59 6.89
CA GLU A 29 11.69 -20.30 8.10
C GLU A 29 10.36 -19.80 8.69
N LEU A 30 10.10 -18.51 8.55
CA LEU A 30 8.84 -17.92 8.97
C LEU A 30 7.68 -18.44 8.09
N ALA A 31 7.86 -18.50 6.77
CA ALA A 31 6.85 -19.00 5.84
C ALA A 31 6.51 -20.48 6.07
N LYS A 32 7.49 -21.32 6.43
CA LYS A 32 7.26 -22.75 6.78
C LYS A 32 6.28 -22.93 7.94
N GLN A 33 6.18 -21.96 8.85
CA GLN A 33 5.31 -22.01 10.02
C GLN A 33 3.89 -21.49 9.74
N HIS A 34 3.52 -21.27 8.48
CA HIS A 34 2.20 -20.79 8.12
C HIS A 34 1.11 -21.83 8.43
N GLU A 35 -0.02 -21.39 8.87
CA GLU A 35 -1.24 -22.19 8.98
C GLU A 35 -2.26 -21.81 7.90
N LYS A 36 -2.10 -20.62 7.33
CA LYS A 36 -3.08 -20.02 6.43
C LYS A 36 -2.40 -19.11 5.42
N THR A 37 -3.08 -18.87 4.30
CA THR A 37 -2.64 -17.93 3.28
C THR A 37 -3.69 -16.85 3.04
N TYR A 38 -3.24 -15.61 2.88
CA TYR A 38 -4.07 -14.47 2.50
C TYR A 38 -3.95 -14.19 1.00
N THR A 39 -4.95 -13.57 0.44
CA THR A 39 -4.85 -13.05 -0.93
C THR A 39 -4.10 -11.72 -0.88
N ILE A 40 -2.90 -11.71 -1.44
CA ILE A 40 -2.10 -10.50 -1.66
C ILE A 40 -2.03 -10.27 -3.16
N ALA A 41 -2.17 -9.01 -3.58
CA ALA A 41 -2.13 -8.67 -4.99
C ALA A 41 -0.78 -9.07 -5.61
N SER A 42 -0.82 -9.95 -6.59
CA SER A 42 0.34 -10.36 -7.37
C SER A 42 0.68 -9.29 -8.43
N ARG A 43 0.94 -8.07 -7.97
CA ARG A 43 1.31 -6.90 -8.78
C ARG A 43 2.63 -6.34 -8.28
N CYS A 44 2.87 -5.03 -8.49
CA CYS A 44 4.07 -4.41 -7.94
C CYS A 44 4.03 -4.36 -6.40
N GLY A 45 5.20 -4.22 -5.76
CA GLY A 45 5.35 -4.18 -4.31
C GLY A 45 4.51 -3.14 -3.59
N VAL A 46 4.11 -2.09 -4.29
CA VAL A 46 3.23 -1.03 -3.76
C VAL A 46 1.84 -1.58 -3.47
N PHE A 47 1.22 -2.30 -4.42
CA PHE A 47 -0.10 -2.90 -4.20
C PHE A 47 -0.07 -4.02 -3.16
N ALA A 48 0.98 -4.86 -3.18
CA ALA A 48 1.16 -5.89 -2.16
C ALA A 48 1.23 -5.28 -0.75
N LYS A 49 1.92 -4.15 -0.58
CA LYS A 49 2.01 -3.42 0.67
C LYS A 49 0.65 -2.92 1.17
N THR A 50 -0.20 -2.45 0.25
CA THR A 50 -1.56 -1.99 0.57
C THR A 50 -2.43 -3.14 1.11
N ASP A 51 -2.20 -4.37 0.65
CA ASP A 51 -2.91 -5.55 1.16
C ASP A 51 -2.31 -6.05 2.48
N ILE A 52 -0.98 -6.01 2.63
CA ILE A 52 -0.28 -6.53 3.80
C ILE A 52 -0.49 -5.65 5.04
N GLN A 53 -0.45 -4.34 4.89
CA GLN A 53 -0.52 -3.43 6.02
C GLN A 53 -1.84 -3.54 6.81
N PRO A 54 -3.02 -3.61 6.18
CA PRO A 54 -4.26 -3.90 6.89
C PRO A 54 -4.26 -5.25 7.60
N LEU A 55 -3.64 -6.28 7.01
CA LEU A 55 -3.53 -7.59 7.64
C LEU A 55 -2.70 -7.53 8.92
N LEU A 56 -1.55 -6.82 8.89
CA LEU A 56 -0.72 -6.59 10.08
C LEU A 56 -1.49 -5.82 11.16
N ASN A 57 -2.17 -4.75 10.77
CA ASN A 57 -2.97 -3.94 11.71
C ASN A 57 -4.14 -4.73 12.32
N GLN A 58 -4.63 -5.75 11.62
CA GLN A 58 -5.66 -6.68 12.11
C GLN A 58 -5.11 -7.84 12.93
N GLY A 59 -3.80 -7.88 13.18
CA GLY A 59 -3.16 -8.91 13.98
C GLY A 59 -2.94 -10.25 13.26
N ALA A 60 -2.86 -10.25 11.92
CA ALA A 60 -2.51 -11.45 11.17
C ALA A 60 -1.08 -11.92 11.52
N ARG A 61 -0.88 -13.23 11.60
CA ARG A 61 0.44 -13.81 11.90
C ARG A 61 1.42 -13.50 10.78
N LYS A 62 2.64 -13.10 11.14
CA LYS A 62 3.69 -12.82 10.16
C LYS A 62 4.04 -14.03 9.31
N SER A 63 3.97 -15.25 9.88
CA SER A 63 4.17 -16.51 9.15
C SER A 63 3.17 -16.69 8.01
N ASP A 64 1.89 -16.44 8.26
CA ASP A 64 0.84 -16.53 7.26
C ASP A 64 1.01 -15.48 6.16
N ILE A 65 1.49 -14.28 6.53
CA ILE A 65 1.76 -13.20 5.57
C ILE A 65 3.01 -13.53 4.73
N ALA A 66 4.07 -14.10 5.33
CA ALA A 66 5.28 -14.47 4.62
C ALA A 66 5.00 -15.49 3.50
N GLU A 67 4.23 -16.54 3.82
CA GLU A 67 3.79 -17.51 2.81
C GLU A 67 2.88 -16.88 1.76
N SER A 68 2.01 -15.96 2.15
CA SER A 68 1.14 -15.23 1.22
C SER A 68 1.94 -14.34 0.26
N ILE A 69 3.05 -13.75 0.71
CA ILE A 69 4.01 -13.01 -0.11
C ILE A 69 4.66 -13.95 -1.12
N PHE A 70 5.12 -15.13 -0.71
CA PHE A 70 5.71 -16.11 -1.63
C PHE A 70 4.70 -16.54 -2.70
N ASN A 71 3.46 -16.80 -2.33
CA ASN A 71 2.40 -17.10 -3.30
C ASN A 71 2.15 -15.94 -4.29
N ALA A 72 2.21 -14.68 -3.83
CA ALA A 72 2.08 -13.52 -4.70
C ALA A 72 3.28 -13.39 -5.67
N VAL A 73 4.51 -13.63 -5.19
CA VAL A 73 5.73 -13.66 -6.02
C VAL A 73 5.62 -14.71 -7.12
N VAL A 74 5.22 -15.93 -6.75
CA VAL A 74 5.06 -17.05 -7.71
C VAL A 74 4.01 -16.71 -8.74
N SER A 75 2.84 -16.25 -8.30
CA SER A 75 1.74 -15.88 -9.21
C SER A 75 2.16 -14.80 -10.21
N GLN A 76 2.89 -13.80 -9.75
CA GLN A 76 3.38 -12.72 -10.62
C GLN A 76 4.47 -13.22 -11.58
N THR A 77 5.37 -14.06 -11.10
CA THR A 77 6.47 -14.61 -11.91
C THR A 77 5.92 -15.51 -13.02
N VAL A 78 5.02 -16.42 -12.66
CA VAL A 78 4.38 -17.33 -13.62
C VAL A 78 3.61 -16.53 -14.68
N ALA A 79 2.75 -15.58 -14.27
CA ALA A 79 1.99 -14.76 -15.20
C ALA A 79 2.90 -13.92 -16.12
N GLY A 80 3.99 -13.34 -15.57
CA GLY A 80 4.92 -12.50 -16.32
C GLY A 80 5.81 -13.27 -17.29
N LEU A 81 6.17 -14.51 -16.98
CA LEU A 81 7.05 -15.35 -17.82
C LEU A 81 6.28 -16.18 -18.83
N ALA A 82 5.15 -16.75 -18.42
CA ALA A 82 4.36 -17.62 -19.29
C ALA A 82 3.75 -16.84 -20.47
N GLN A 83 3.21 -15.65 -20.24
CA GLN A 83 2.62 -14.79 -21.28
C GLN A 83 1.66 -15.54 -22.22
N GLY A 84 0.80 -16.38 -21.66
CA GLY A 84 -0.16 -17.19 -22.41
C GLY A 84 0.41 -18.48 -23.01
N ARG A 85 1.62 -18.87 -22.64
CA ARG A 85 2.22 -20.15 -23.06
C ARG A 85 2.15 -21.14 -21.90
N GLU A 86 2.00 -22.40 -22.22
CA GLU A 86 2.11 -23.48 -21.26
C GLU A 86 3.57 -23.64 -20.82
N ILE A 87 3.79 -23.83 -19.52
CA ILE A 87 5.14 -24.10 -18.97
C ILE A 87 5.31 -25.61 -18.94
N GLU A 88 6.01 -26.13 -19.93
CA GLU A 88 6.30 -27.55 -20.10
C GLU A 88 7.75 -27.88 -19.81
N GLY A 89 8.01 -29.17 -19.53
CA GLY A 89 9.36 -29.71 -19.38
C GLY A 89 9.88 -29.62 -17.94
N GLN A 90 11.20 -29.87 -17.80
CA GLN A 90 11.87 -29.87 -16.51
C GLN A 90 12.19 -28.44 -16.05
N ILE A 91 11.74 -28.08 -14.85
CA ILE A 91 11.96 -26.77 -14.28
C ILE A 91 13.26 -26.77 -13.47
N VAL A 92 14.09 -25.77 -13.72
CA VAL A 92 15.34 -25.57 -12.98
C VAL A 92 15.28 -24.23 -12.25
N TYR A 93 15.49 -24.28 -10.94
CA TYR A 93 15.49 -23.10 -10.08
C TYR A 93 16.89 -22.53 -9.94
N LEU A 94 17.08 -21.27 -10.38
CA LEU A 94 18.36 -20.57 -10.35
C LEU A 94 18.23 -19.19 -9.67
N GLY A 95 19.37 -18.68 -9.19
CA GLY A 95 19.44 -17.34 -8.59
C GLY A 95 19.14 -17.32 -7.08
N GLY A 96 19.50 -16.22 -6.43
CA GLY A 96 19.52 -16.11 -4.97
C GLY A 96 18.23 -16.52 -4.26
N PRO A 97 17.08 -15.91 -4.55
CA PRO A 97 15.84 -16.26 -3.84
C PRO A 97 15.48 -17.75 -3.95
N LEU A 98 15.58 -18.32 -5.15
CA LEU A 98 15.24 -19.72 -5.37
C LEU A 98 16.30 -20.69 -4.84
N THR A 99 17.53 -20.23 -4.65
CA THR A 99 18.58 -21.05 -4.01
C THR A 99 18.37 -21.13 -2.50
N PHE A 100 18.11 -20.00 -1.85
CA PHE A 100 18.06 -19.93 -0.38
C PHE A 100 16.68 -20.20 0.22
N MET A 101 15.58 -19.93 -0.51
CA MET A 101 14.24 -20.03 0.02
C MET A 101 13.54 -21.31 -0.47
N SER A 102 13.53 -22.33 0.40
CA SER A 102 12.94 -23.62 0.10
C SER A 102 11.41 -23.56 0.00
N GLU A 103 10.75 -22.77 0.84
CA GLU A 103 9.29 -22.64 0.80
C GLU A 103 8.84 -21.87 -0.44
N LEU A 104 9.64 -20.91 -0.93
CA LEU A 104 9.37 -20.26 -2.21
C LEU A 104 9.38 -21.28 -3.37
N ARG A 105 10.33 -22.24 -3.39
CA ARG A 105 10.32 -23.33 -4.38
C ARG A 105 9.10 -24.22 -4.25
N ASN A 106 8.71 -24.56 -3.03
CA ASN A 106 7.48 -25.32 -2.77
C ASN A 106 6.23 -24.60 -3.29
N CYS A 107 6.17 -23.28 -3.19
CA CYS A 107 5.10 -22.49 -3.79
C CYS A 107 5.07 -22.60 -5.32
N PHE A 108 6.25 -22.58 -5.98
CA PHE A 108 6.35 -22.81 -7.42
C PHE A 108 5.89 -24.22 -7.80
N ASP A 109 6.36 -25.24 -7.10
CA ASP A 109 5.98 -26.65 -7.33
C ASP A 109 4.47 -26.85 -7.22
N ARG A 110 3.86 -26.26 -6.17
CA ARG A 110 2.39 -26.30 -6.00
C ARG A 110 1.62 -25.59 -7.11
N THR A 111 2.15 -24.45 -7.57
CA THR A 111 1.47 -23.63 -8.59
C THR A 111 1.57 -24.25 -9.98
N LEU A 112 2.73 -24.82 -10.30
CA LEU A 112 3.01 -25.41 -11.62
C LEU A 112 2.57 -26.88 -11.71
N GLY A 113 2.25 -27.51 -10.58
CA GLY A 113 1.86 -28.92 -10.54
C GLY A 113 2.99 -29.89 -10.87
N THR A 114 4.26 -29.43 -10.82
CA THR A 114 5.46 -30.22 -11.13
C THR A 114 6.58 -29.87 -10.16
N LYS A 115 7.48 -30.81 -9.93
CA LYS A 115 8.59 -30.64 -9.02
C LYS A 115 9.82 -30.14 -9.77
N GLY A 116 10.29 -28.95 -9.41
CA GLY A 116 11.49 -28.36 -10.00
C GLY A 116 12.78 -28.83 -9.32
N ILE A 117 13.91 -28.63 -9.97
CA ILE A 117 15.26 -28.97 -9.50
C ILE A 117 16.01 -27.69 -9.16
N CYS A 118 16.58 -27.63 -7.96
CA CYS A 118 17.56 -26.61 -7.58
C CYS A 118 18.96 -27.26 -7.57
N PRO A 119 19.77 -27.07 -8.62
CA PRO A 119 21.07 -27.71 -8.70
C PRO A 119 22.07 -27.10 -7.70
N GLU A 120 23.08 -27.88 -7.35
CA GLU A 120 24.21 -27.37 -6.60
C GLU A 120 24.87 -26.20 -7.37
N ASN A 121 25.31 -25.17 -6.64
CA ASN A 121 25.89 -23.96 -7.23
C ASN A 121 24.95 -23.14 -8.12
N SER A 122 23.63 -23.28 -7.94
CA SER A 122 22.58 -22.55 -8.70
C SER A 122 22.75 -21.03 -8.74
N LEU A 123 23.48 -20.44 -7.78
CA LEU A 123 23.85 -19.02 -7.75
C LEU A 123 24.80 -18.60 -8.86
N TYR A 124 25.68 -19.51 -9.29
CA TYR A 124 26.78 -19.21 -10.20
C TYR A 124 26.50 -19.59 -11.66
N TYR A 125 25.36 -20.19 -11.95
CA TYR A 125 25.04 -20.67 -13.31
C TYR A 125 25.16 -19.59 -14.39
N VAL A 126 24.73 -18.35 -14.07
CA VAL A 126 24.83 -17.23 -15.02
C VAL A 126 26.30 -16.86 -15.26
N ALA A 127 27.13 -16.82 -14.21
CA ALA A 127 28.55 -16.54 -14.32
C ALA A 127 29.31 -17.67 -15.06
N CYS A 128 28.97 -18.92 -14.74
CA CYS A 128 29.54 -20.09 -15.44
C CYS A 128 29.15 -20.09 -16.92
N GLY A 129 27.85 -19.80 -17.21
CA GLY A 129 27.39 -19.68 -18.60
C GLY A 129 28.09 -18.56 -19.35
N ALA A 130 28.27 -17.39 -18.72
CA ALA A 130 29.04 -16.30 -19.30
C ALA A 130 30.49 -16.69 -19.60
N ALA A 131 31.13 -17.40 -18.67
CA ALA A 131 32.52 -17.91 -18.85
C ALA A 131 32.60 -18.91 -19.99
N LEU A 132 31.61 -19.82 -20.10
CA LEU A 132 31.56 -20.80 -21.20
C LEU A 132 31.30 -20.16 -22.57
N CYS A 133 30.62 -19.03 -22.62
CA CYS A 133 30.34 -18.26 -23.85
C CYS A 133 31.45 -17.26 -24.16
N ALA A 134 32.50 -17.12 -23.34
CA ALA A 134 33.57 -16.17 -23.58
C ALA A 134 34.45 -16.64 -24.73
N GLU A 135 34.54 -15.85 -25.80
CA GLU A 135 35.36 -16.15 -26.99
C GLU A 135 36.79 -15.60 -26.89
N LYS A 136 37.02 -14.66 -25.96
CA LYS A 136 38.32 -13.98 -25.81
C LYS A 136 38.82 -14.09 -24.38
N THR A 137 40.11 -14.32 -24.24
CA THR A 137 40.84 -14.18 -22.97
C THR A 137 41.29 -12.73 -22.80
N ILE A 138 41.24 -12.24 -21.57
CA ILE A 138 41.68 -10.90 -21.21
C ILE A 138 42.84 -11.06 -20.22
N ASP A 139 43.87 -10.22 -20.37
CA ASP A 139 44.96 -10.16 -19.41
C ASP A 139 44.47 -9.54 -18.11
N PHE A 140 44.73 -10.22 -16.98
CA PHE A 140 44.23 -9.80 -15.69
C PHE A 140 44.86 -8.50 -15.20
N ASP A 141 46.16 -8.28 -15.49
CA ASP A 141 46.86 -7.08 -15.09
C ASP A 141 46.36 -5.85 -15.88
N GLU A 142 46.01 -6.04 -17.16
CA GLU A 142 45.33 -4.99 -17.96
C GLU A 142 43.99 -4.59 -17.37
N VAL A 143 43.20 -5.53 -16.88
CA VAL A 143 41.92 -5.26 -16.22
C VAL A 143 42.14 -4.49 -14.92
N ILE A 144 43.11 -4.91 -14.09
CA ILE A 144 43.46 -4.22 -12.84
C ILE A 144 43.85 -2.76 -13.11
N GLU A 145 44.70 -2.53 -14.09
CA GLU A 145 45.13 -1.17 -14.47
C GLU A 145 43.95 -0.32 -14.95
N LYS A 146 43.04 -0.87 -15.75
CA LYS A 146 41.82 -0.16 -16.18
C LYS A 146 40.92 0.18 -14.99
N VAL A 147 40.75 -0.74 -14.03
CA VAL A 147 39.93 -0.49 -12.81
C VAL A 147 40.58 0.56 -11.91
N LYS A 148 41.89 0.53 -11.70
CA LYS A 148 42.62 1.55 -10.92
C LYS A 148 42.53 2.93 -11.54
N ASN A 149 42.53 3.01 -12.86
CA ASN A 149 42.46 4.27 -13.61
C ASN A 149 41.00 4.71 -13.94
N TYR A 150 40.01 3.89 -13.59
CA TYR A 150 38.63 4.24 -13.83
C TYR A 150 38.20 5.45 -13.00
N ARG A 151 37.84 6.51 -13.65
CA ARG A 151 37.19 7.66 -13.05
C ARG A 151 35.81 7.79 -13.69
N GLY A 152 34.78 7.79 -12.88
CA GLY A 152 33.42 8.04 -13.36
C GLY A 152 33.35 9.31 -14.19
N SER A 153 32.63 9.29 -15.29
CA SER A 153 32.57 10.40 -16.25
C SER A 153 31.86 11.65 -15.69
N GLY A 154 31.17 11.55 -14.55
CA GLY A 154 30.47 12.65 -13.90
C GLY A 154 29.34 13.28 -14.75
N ASN A 155 28.90 12.58 -15.79
CA ASN A 155 27.88 13.05 -16.74
C ASN A 155 26.46 12.67 -16.29
N PHE A 156 26.00 13.29 -15.20
CA PHE A 156 24.59 13.20 -14.80
C PHE A 156 23.95 14.59 -14.82
N ALA A 157 22.66 14.66 -15.10
CA ALA A 157 21.88 15.88 -14.98
C ALA A 157 21.76 16.26 -13.49
N PHE A 158 21.81 17.54 -13.17
CA PHE A 158 21.77 18.02 -11.79
C PHE A 158 20.81 19.20 -11.62
N ASN A 159 20.29 19.33 -10.41
CA ASN A 159 19.43 20.42 -9.97
C ASN A 159 20.26 21.51 -9.24
N GLN A 160 19.60 22.61 -8.91
CA GLN A 160 20.20 23.65 -8.07
C GLN A 160 20.43 23.12 -6.63
N PRO A 161 21.49 23.58 -5.94
CA PRO A 161 21.70 23.28 -4.53
C PRO A 161 20.50 23.69 -3.67
N LEU A 162 20.23 22.92 -2.62
CA LEU A 162 19.15 23.24 -1.67
C LEU A 162 19.49 24.52 -0.88
N PHE A 163 20.72 24.61 -0.37
CA PHE A 163 21.25 25.80 0.30
C PHE A 163 22.63 26.15 -0.27
N LYS A 164 22.88 27.44 -0.45
CA LYS A 164 24.15 27.92 -0.94
C LYS A 164 25.22 27.95 0.16
N ASN A 165 24.79 28.21 1.40
CA ASN A 165 25.67 28.32 2.57
C ASN A 165 24.86 28.15 3.88
N GLU A 166 25.60 28.10 5.00
CA GLU A 166 25.01 27.93 6.34
C GLU A 166 24.15 29.14 6.78
N GLU A 167 24.43 30.32 6.30
CA GLU A 167 23.66 31.53 6.64
C GLU A 167 22.23 31.43 6.05
N GLU A 168 22.10 30.97 4.82
CA GLU A 168 20.80 30.75 4.18
C GLU A 168 20.02 29.64 4.93
N TYR A 169 20.69 28.57 5.32
CA TYR A 169 20.08 27.49 6.11
C TYR A 169 19.62 27.99 7.49
N ARG A 170 20.44 28.80 8.18
CA ARG A 170 20.05 29.38 9.48
C ARG A 170 18.81 30.26 9.37
N LYS A 171 18.74 31.14 8.37
CA LYS A 171 17.54 31.97 8.12
C LYS A 171 16.29 31.15 7.86
N PHE A 172 16.44 30.03 7.13
CA PHE A 172 15.37 29.07 6.91
C PHE A 172 14.92 28.43 8.23
N CYS A 173 15.83 27.94 9.07
CA CYS A 173 15.51 27.37 10.38
C CYS A 173 14.81 28.38 11.31
N ASP A 174 15.33 29.62 11.40
CA ASP A 174 14.76 30.70 12.23
C ASP A 174 13.33 31.07 11.80
N ARG A 175 13.03 30.97 10.49
CA ARG A 175 11.69 31.20 9.97
C ARG A 175 10.73 30.11 10.39
N HIS A 176 11.11 28.84 10.23
CA HIS A 176 10.27 27.71 10.60
C HIS A 176 10.08 27.54 12.11
N ALA A 177 11.05 27.96 12.92
CA ALA A 177 10.95 27.94 14.38
C ALA A 177 9.82 28.84 14.94
N LYS A 178 9.25 29.74 14.13
CA LYS A 178 8.12 30.60 14.55
C LYS A 178 6.80 29.81 14.70
N ALA A 179 6.66 28.66 14.04
CA ALA A 179 5.48 27.80 14.14
C ALA A 179 5.68 26.76 15.25
N ASP A 180 5.75 27.24 16.48
CA ASP A 180 6.06 26.43 17.68
C ASP A 180 4.84 26.21 18.56
N VAL A 181 4.70 25.00 19.09
CA VAL A 181 3.76 24.66 20.16
C VAL A 181 4.52 24.66 21.47
N LYS A 182 4.08 25.52 22.39
CA LYS A 182 4.67 25.60 23.72
C LYS A 182 4.53 24.27 24.46
N GLN A 183 5.54 23.94 25.23
CA GLN A 183 5.56 22.73 26.05
C GLN A 183 5.48 23.09 27.53
N LYS A 184 4.77 22.27 28.30
CA LYS A 184 4.71 22.30 29.77
C LYS A 184 4.95 20.89 30.29
N GLU A 185 5.44 20.79 31.50
CA GLU A 185 5.63 19.50 32.15
C GLU A 185 4.29 18.83 32.49
N LEU A 186 4.19 17.55 32.18
CA LEU A 186 3.06 16.71 32.56
C LEU A 186 3.07 16.41 34.09
N LYS A 187 4.28 16.27 34.65
CA LYS A 187 4.46 15.95 36.07
C LYS A 187 3.88 17.05 36.96
N GLY A 188 2.95 16.68 37.83
CA GLY A 188 2.30 17.62 38.74
C GLY A 188 1.28 18.57 38.11
N TYR A 189 0.93 18.38 36.83
CA TYR A 189 -0.12 19.16 36.18
C TYR A 189 -1.51 18.77 36.73
N THR A 190 -2.29 19.73 37.23
CA THR A 190 -3.61 19.52 37.86
C THR A 190 -4.77 20.08 37.06
N GLY A 191 -4.51 20.74 35.91
CA GLY A 191 -5.55 21.28 35.04
C GLY A 191 -6.24 20.22 34.20
N LYS A 192 -7.12 20.67 33.31
CA LYS A 192 -7.79 19.82 32.33
C LYS A 192 -6.81 19.32 31.27
N ALA A 193 -6.87 18.06 30.95
CA ALA A 193 -6.05 17.44 29.91
C ALA A 193 -6.90 16.80 28.82
N TYR A 194 -6.38 16.82 27.58
CA TYR A 194 -7.01 16.27 26.39
C TYR A 194 -6.02 15.33 25.69
N ILE A 195 -6.45 14.10 25.45
CA ILE A 195 -5.61 13.10 24.81
C ILE A 195 -5.99 12.97 23.32
N GLY A 196 -4.99 13.04 22.46
CA GLY A 196 -5.14 12.75 21.04
C GLY A 196 -4.20 11.63 20.62
N MET A 197 -4.72 10.73 19.82
CA MET A 197 -4.01 9.56 19.33
C MET A 197 -4.09 9.50 17.80
N ASP A 198 -3.00 9.10 17.15
CA ASP A 198 -2.95 8.81 15.72
C ASP A 198 -2.37 7.40 15.55
N ALA A 199 -3.24 6.46 15.26
CA ALA A 199 -2.90 5.06 15.05
C ALA A 199 -2.62 4.79 13.57
N GLY A 200 -1.51 5.33 13.05
CA GLY A 200 -1.11 5.16 11.66
C GLY A 200 -0.57 3.75 11.35
N SER A 201 -0.47 3.44 10.07
CA SER A 201 0.01 2.13 9.57
C SER A 201 1.49 1.88 9.89
N THR A 202 2.33 2.89 9.77
CA THR A 202 3.79 2.82 9.98
C THR A 202 4.20 3.28 11.37
N THR A 203 3.55 4.33 11.85
CA THR A 203 3.88 5.01 13.11
C THR A 203 2.61 5.29 13.92
N VAL A 204 2.78 5.25 15.23
CA VAL A 204 1.73 5.55 16.20
C VAL A 204 2.17 6.77 16.98
N LYS A 205 1.27 7.73 17.17
CA LYS A 205 1.56 8.97 17.89
C LYS A 205 0.50 9.22 18.94
N GLY A 206 0.93 9.74 20.07
CA GLY A 206 0.06 10.19 21.14
C GLY A 206 0.48 11.55 21.64
N VAL A 207 -0.48 12.41 21.99
CA VAL A 207 -0.25 13.70 22.60
C VAL A 207 -1.21 13.94 23.77
N VAL A 208 -0.75 14.70 24.75
CA VAL A 208 -1.57 15.22 25.85
C VAL A 208 -1.48 16.74 25.81
N LEU A 209 -2.61 17.41 25.73
CA LEU A 209 -2.70 18.88 25.70
C LEU A 209 -3.39 19.44 26.93
N ASN A 210 -3.09 20.66 27.28
CA ASN A 210 -3.82 21.45 28.26
C ASN A 210 -4.96 22.29 27.61
N ASP A 211 -5.65 23.10 28.42
CA ASP A 211 -6.71 24.00 27.94
C ASP A 211 -6.20 25.11 26.98
N ASP A 212 -4.93 25.46 27.02
CA ASP A 212 -4.35 26.48 26.13
C ASP A 212 -3.89 25.86 24.78
N GLY A 213 -3.90 24.52 24.67
CA GLY A 213 -3.39 23.80 23.51
C GLY A 213 -1.87 23.58 23.56
N GLU A 214 -1.26 23.82 24.73
CA GLU A 214 0.16 23.54 24.94
C GLU A 214 0.38 22.05 25.17
N LEU A 215 1.52 21.54 24.73
CA LEU A 215 1.86 20.12 24.76
C LEU A 215 2.41 19.75 26.17
N LEU A 216 1.70 18.88 26.88
CA LEU A 216 2.13 18.34 28.16
C LEU A 216 3.00 17.08 27.99
N TYR A 217 2.68 16.25 27.00
CA TYR A 217 3.42 15.04 26.69
C TYR A 217 3.19 14.62 25.24
N SER A 218 4.17 13.98 24.65
CA SER A 218 4.04 13.40 23.31
C SER A 218 4.90 12.17 23.12
N LYS A 219 4.43 11.27 22.29
CA LYS A 219 5.15 10.07 21.89
C LYS A 219 5.01 9.85 20.38
N TYR A 220 6.11 9.47 19.72
CA TYR A 220 6.17 9.11 18.31
C TYR A 220 6.94 7.81 18.18
N LEU A 221 6.27 6.70 17.83
CA LEU A 221 6.86 5.37 17.81
C LEU A 221 6.50 4.61 16.54
N PRO A 222 7.36 3.69 16.06
CA PRO A 222 7.00 2.78 14.98
C PRO A 222 5.86 1.85 15.42
N SER A 223 4.88 1.64 14.54
CA SER A 223 3.68 0.82 14.80
C SER A 223 4.00 -0.66 15.03
N LYS A 224 5.06 -1.18 14.40
CA LYS A 224 5.44 -2.61 14.44
C LYS A 224 4.27 -3.58 14.17
N GLY A 225 3.20 -3.10 13.51
CA GLY A 225 1.99 -3.87 13.22
C GLY A 225 1.06 -4.12 14.41
N ASN A 226 1.31 -3.52 15.58
CA ASN A 226 0.44 -3.62 16.76
C ASN A 226 0.19 -2.25 17.41
N PRO A 227 -0.75 -1.46 16.88
CA PRO A 227 -1.04 -0.14 17.43
C PRO A 227 -1.60 -0.18 18.87
N VAL A 228 -2.25 -1.27 19.25
CA VAL A 228 -2.84 -1.42 20.60
C VAL A 228 -1.75 -1.44 21.67
N GLU A 229 -0.71 -2.24 21.48
CA GLU A 229 0.40 -2.34 22.43
C GLU A 229 1.14 -1.00 22.58
N ILE A 230 1.39 -0.32 21.46
CA ILE A 230 2.08 0.97 21.46
C ILE A 230 1.24 2.06 22.16
N MET A 231 -0.09 2.06 21.92
CA MET A 231 -0.98 3.00 22.60
C MET A 231 -1.13 2.69 24.09
N LYS A 232 -1.11 1.40 24.46
CA LYS A 232 -1.06 1.00 25.86
C LYS A 232 0.18 1.57 26.54
N GLN A 233 1.35 1.38 25.94
CA GLN A 233 2.61 1.94 26.45
C GLN A 233 2.54 3.46 26.61
N PHE A 234 1.98 4.18 25.63
CA PHE A 234 1.80 5.63 25.72
C PHE A 234 0.92 6.02 26.91
N LEU A 235 -0.21 5.35 27.12
CA LEU A 235 -1.12 5.64 28.24
C LEU A 235 -0.51 5.27 29.59
N ASP A 236 0.20 4.13 29.68
CA ASP A 236 0.92 3.73 30.88
C ASP A 236 1.93 4.81 31.31
N GLU A 237 2.74 5.31 30.37
CA GLU A 237 3.72 6.37 30.65
C GLU A 237 3.03 7.68 31.10
N VAL A 238 1.91 8.07 30.49
CA VAL A 238 1.15 9.27 30.89
C VAL A 238 0.70 9.14 32.35
N TYR A 239 0.12 7.99 32.73
CA TYR A 239 -0.36 7.77 34.12
C TYR A 239 0.77 7.49 35.10
N GLU A 240 1.93 6.98 34.68
CA GLU A 240 3.11 6.85 35.53
C GLU A 240 3.72 8.22 35.87
N ILE A 241 3.78 9.13 34.89
CA ILE A 241 4.29 10.49 35.11
C ILE A 241 3.32 11.32 35.97
N ASN A 242 2.01 11.17 35.73
CA ASN A 242 0.98 11.90 36.45
C ASN A 242 -0.25 11.00 36.73
N PRO A 243 -0.26 10.26 37.87
CA PRO A 243 -1.38 9.39 38.24
C PRO A 243 -2.72 10.11 38.43
N GLU A 244 -2.67 11.38 38.82
CA GLU A 244 -3.84 12.22 39.12
C GLU A 244 -4.29 13.09 37.95
N ILE A 245 -3.80 12.81 36.73
CA ILE A 245 -4.14 13.61 35.55
C ILE A 245 -5.64 13.65 35.29
N ASN A 246 -6.20 14.84 35.16
CA ASN A 246 -7.62 15.04 34.86
C ASN A 246 -7.89 15.02 33.35
N VAL A 247 -8.06 13.83 32.77
CA VAL A 247 -8.41 13.68 31.36
C VAL A 247 -9.91 13.96 31.16
N VAL A 248 -10.22 15.08 30.52
CA VAL A 248 -11.60 15.52 30.26
C VAL A 248 -12.17 14.87 29.00
N SER A 249 -11.33 14.70 27.98
CA SER A 249 -11.78 14.11 26.71
C SER A 249 -10.59 13.54 25.93
N SER A 250 -10.91 12.57 25.07
CA SER A 250 -9.94 11.85 24.25
C SER A 250 -10.46 11.61 22.85
N ALA A 251 -9.58 11.58 21.86
CA ALA A 251 -9.93 11.22 20.50
C ALA A 251 -8.79 10.42 19.83
N VAL A 252 -9.17 9.58 18.88
CA VAL A 252 -8.24 8.79 18.08
C VAL A 252 -8.57 8.94 16.59
N THR A 253 -7.52 8.88 15.78
CA THR A 253 -7.58 8.92 14.32
C THR A 253 -6.60 7.90 13.70
N GLY A 254 -6.59 7.78 12.38
CA GLY A 254 -5.71 6.92 11.62
C GLY A 254 -6.31 5.55 11.31
N TYR A 255 -5.58 4.71 10.58
CA TYR A 255 -6.04 3.37 10.16
C TYR A 255 -6.43 2.44 11.30
N GLY A 256 -5.81 2.60 12.47
CA GLY A 256 -6.10 1.85 13.70
C GLY A 256 -7.15 2.51 14.59
N GLU A 257 -7.89 3.51 14.12
CA GLU A 257 -8.89 4.25 14.89
C GLU A 257 -9.85 3.33 15.64
N ASP A 258 -10.54 2.47 14.91
CA ASP A 258 -11.58 1.61 15.47
C ASP A 258 -11.06 0.63 16.53
N ILE A 259 -9.92 -0.02 16.28
CA ILE A 259 -9.36 -0.97 17.22
C ILE A 259 -8.87 -0.28 18.49
N VAL A 260 -8.20 0.86 18.39
CA VAL A 260 -7.69 1.63 19.52
C VAL A 260 -8.83 2.24 20.33
N LYS A 261 -9.85 2.80 19.65
CA LYS A 261 -11.06 3.30 20.31
C LYS A 261 -11.75 2.23 21.16
N ASN A 262 -11.92 1.03 20.60
CA ASN A 262 -12.54 -0.07 21.33
C ASN A 262 -11.63 -0.63 22.44
N ALA A 263 -10.31 -0.69 22.21
CA ALA A 263 -9.35 -1.19 23.19
C ALA A 263 -9.33 -0.34 24.46
N PHE A 264 -9.30 0.98 24.33
CA PHE A 264 -9.10 1.90 25.45
C PHE A 264 -10.31 2.76 25.79
N ALA A 265 -11.48 2.48 25.21
CA ALA A 265 -12.72 3.24 25.40
C ALA A 265 -12.54 4.76 25.15
N VAL A 266 -11.81 5.11 24.08
CA VAL A 266 -11.58 6.49 23.67
C VAL A 266 -12.92 7.15 23.29
N ASP A 267 -13.15 8.40 23.72
CA ASP A 267 -14.46 9.05 23.56
C ASP A 267 -14.86 9.24 22.09
N TYR A 268 -13.93 9.69 21.25
CA TYR A 268 -14.20 9.99 19.85
C TYR A 268 -13.23 9.28 18.91
N GLY A 269 -13.77 8.69 17.84
CA GLY A 269 -13.04 8.37 16.64
C GLY A 269 -13.26 9.46 15.61
N ILE A 270 -12.24 9.91 14.91
CA ILE A 270 -12.36 10.96 13.90
C ILE A 270 -11.59 10.63 12.65
N VAL A 271 -12.15 11.01 11.51
CA VAL A 271 -11.48 10.83 10.22
C VAL A 271 -10.18 11.64 10.20
N GLU A 272 -9.14 11.02 9.71
CA GLU A 272 -7.78 11.56 9.70
C GLU A 272 -7.69 12.94 9.01
N THR A 273 -8.44 13.14 7.92
CA THR A 273 -8.51 14.42 7.22
C THR A 273 -9.01 15.56 8.12
N ILE A 274 -9.97 15.29 9.00
CA ILE A 274 -10.50 16.28 9.95
C ILE A 274 -9.48 16.58 11.04
N ALA A 275 -8.73 15.58 11.51
CA ALA A 275 -7.68 15.78 12.49
C ALA A 275 -6.57 16.69 11.93
N HIS A 276 -6.04 16.36 10.75
CA HIS A 276 -5.01 17.14 10.09
C HIS A 276 -5.45 18.57 9.77
N PHE A 277 -6.66 18.73 9.28
CA PHE A 277 -7.24 20.07 9.02
C PHE A 277 -7.39 20.90 10.29
N THR A 278 -7.87 20.27 11.38
CA THR A 278 -8.05 20.94 12.67
C THR A 278 -6.71 21.44 13.21
N ALA A 279 -5.66 20.62 13.11
CA ALA A 279 -4.32 21.00 13.50
C ALA A 279 -3.74 22.13 12.64
N ALA A 280 -3.86 22.03 11.31
CA ALA A 280 -3.35 23.06 10.41
C ALA A 280 -3.99 24.45 10.64
N LYS A 281 -5.29 24.49 10.88
CA LYS A 281 -6.04 25.73 11.22
C LYS A 281 -5.57 26.37 12.53
N TYR A 282 -5.01 25.62 13.45
CA TYR A 282 -4.45 26.18 14.68
C TYR A 282 -3.23 27.05 14.40
N PHE A 283 -2.35 26.65 13.44
CA PHE A 283 -1.16 27.41 13.05
C PHE A 283 -1.46 28.47 12.00
N MET A 284 -2.40 28.23 11.11
CA MET A 284 -2.78 29.12 10.00
C MET A 284 -4.29 29.08 9.82
N PRO A 285 -5.04 29.99 10.47
CA PRO A 285 -6.51 29.98 10.42
C PRO A 285 -7.10 30.13 9.00
N ASP A 286 -6.37 30.78 8.11
CA ASP A 286 -6.72 31.09 6.72
C ASP A 286 -5.96 30.22 5.71
N VAL A 287 -5.51 29.01 6.12
CA VAL A 287 -4.82 28.06 5.27
C VAL A 287 -5.61 27.75 3.98
N GLU A 288 -4.91 27.75 2.84
CA GLU A 288 -5.47 27.44 1.51
C GLU A 288 -5.14 26.02 1.05
N PHE A 289 -3.96 25.52 1.47
CA PHE A 289 -3.52 24.19 1.09
C PHE A 289 -2.76 23.51 2.22
N ILE A 290 -3.06 22.25 2.43
CA ILE A 290 -2.39 21.41 3.41
C ILE A 290 -1.79 20.22 2.68
N ILE A 291 -0.53 19.95 2.91
CA ILE A 291 0.10 18.73 2.42
C ILE A 291 0.68 17.94 3.60
N ASP A 292 0.24 16.71 3.73
CA ASP A 292 0.74 15.73 4.68
C ASP A 292 1.51 14.64 3.94
N ILE A 293 2.80 14.53 4.22
CA ILE A 293 3.62 13.44 3.70
C ILE A 293 4.01 12.54 4.86
N GLY A 294 3.30 11.44 4.96
CA GLY A 294 3.54 10.40 5.94
C GLY A 294 4.69 9.47 5.58
N GLY A 295 4.82 8.39 6.33
CA GLY A 295 5.79 7.32 6.03
C GLY A 295 5.44 6.53 4.78
N GLN A 296 4.16 6.37 4.47
CA GLN A 296 3.67 5.50 3.39
C GLN A 296 2.61 6.12 2.49
N ASP A 297 2.03 7.22 2.87
CA ASP A 297 0.94 7.89 2.20
C ASP A 297 1.19 9.39 2.05
N ILE A 298 0.46 9.99 1.13
CA ILE A 298 0.41 11.43 0.91
C ILE A 298 -1.05 11.84 0.93
N LYS A 299 -1.37 12.84 1.72
CA LYS A 299 -2.70 13.46 1.78
C LYS A 299 -2.56 14.95 1.55
N CYS A 300 -3.34 15.47 0.63
CA CYS A 300 -3.36 16.90 0.35
C CYS A 300 -4.80 17.40 0.38
N PHE A 301 -4.99 18.58 0.96
CA PHE A 301 -6.32 19.17 1.11
C PHE A 301 -6.28 20.58 0.52
N LYS A 302 -7.16 20.84 -0.44
CA LYS A 302 -7.43 22.18 -0.91
C LYS A 302 -8.55 22.77 -0.07
N ILE A 303 -8.30 23.96 0.48
CA ILE A 303 -9.23 24.64 1.39
C ILE A 303 -9.81 25.85 0.67
N HIS A 304 -11.12 25.94 0.63
CA HIS A 304 -11.83 27.11 0.12
C HIS A 304 -12.87 27.56 1.12
N ASN A 305 -12.90 28.87 1.42
CA ASN A 305 -13.84 29.46 2.39
C ASN A 305 -13.83 28.75 3.78
N GLY A 306 -12.66 28.29 4.23
CA GLY A 306 -12.51 27.64 5.53
C GLY A 306 -13.05 26.23 5.63
N ALA A 307 -13.36 25.58 4.50
CA ALA A 307 -13.79 24.19 4.38
C ALA A 307 -12.89 23.43 3.40
N ILE A 308 -12.81 22.12 3.56
CA ILE A 308 -12.11 21.25 2.62
C ILE A 308 -12.92 21.18 1.33
N ASP A 309 -12.36 21.67 0.24
CA ASP A 309 -12.96 21.69 -1.09
C ASP A 309 -12.59 20.44 -1.91
N ASN A 310 -11.31 20.04 -1.85
CA ASN A 310 -10.83 18.86 -2.56
C ASN A 310 -9.77 18.12 -1.74
N ILE A 311 -9.71 16.81 -1.93
CA ILE A 311 -8.77 15.90 -1.26
C ILE A 311 -8.04 15.08 -2.32
N PHE A 312 -6.71 15.10 -2.26
CA PHE A 312 -5.84 14.26 -3.08
C PHE A 312 -5.17 13.22 -2.18
N LEU A 313 -5.37 11.96 -2.49
CA LEU A 313 -4.83 10.85 -1.70
C LEU A 313 -3.92 9.98 -2.55
N ASN A 314 -2.79 9.58 -1.98
CA ASN A 314 -1.97 8.52 -2.51
C ASN A 314 -1.60 7.54 -1.40
N GLU A 315 -2.35 6.48 -1.33
CA GLU A 315 -2.12 5.35 -0.40
C GLU A 315 -1.47 4.16 -1.12
N ALA A 316 -1.42 4.21 -2.45
CA ALA A 316 -0.97 3.11 -3.29
C ALA A 316 0.52 3.18 -3.68
N CYS A 317 1.19 4.32 -3.53
CA CYS A 317 2.57 4.48 -3.98
C CYS A 317 3.44 5.21 -2.96
N SER A 318 4.48 4.54 -2.48
CA SER A 318 5.43 5.10 -1.52
C SER A 318 6.47 6.05 -2.14
N SER A 319 6.46 6.24 -3.47
CA SER A 319 7.51 7.00 -4.17
C SER A 319 7.59 8.50 -3.82
N GLY A 320 6.58 9.03 -3.16
CA GLY A 320 6.59 10.40 -2.62
C GLY A 320 6.56 10.46 -1.09
N CYS A 321 6.80 9.35 -0.39
CA CYS A 321 6.63 9.22 1.06
C CYS A 321 7.96 9.01 1.78
N GLY A 322 7.96 9.12 3.09
CA GLY A 322 9.16 8.96 3.93
C GLY A 322 9.83 7.59 3.80
N SER A 323 9.06 6.51 3.62
CA SER A 323 9.60 5.17 3.42
C SER A 323 10.43 5.01 2.13
N PHE A 324 10.20 5.86 1.13
CA PHE A 324 11.05 5.93 -0.05
C PHE A 324 12.48 6.38 0.34
N LEU A 325 12.59 7.48 1.09
CA LEU A 325 13.89 7.98 1.57
C LEU A 325 14.56 6.99 2.52
N GLN A 326 13.79 6.38 3.43
CA GLN A 326 14.29 5.37 4.37
C GLN A 326 14.90 4.17 3.63
N THR A 327 14.23 3.70 2.56
CA THR A 327 14.73 2.57 1.75
C THR A 327 16.10 2.88 1.14
N PHE A 328 16.30 4.09 0.62
CA PHE A 328 17.57 4.49 0.03
C PHE A 328 18.65 4.79 1.06
N ALA A 329 18.29 5.44 2.19
CA ALA A 329 19.22 5.63 3.30
C ALA A 329 19.78 4.29 3.78
N ASN A 330 18.92 3.31 4.06
CA ASN A 330 19.32 1.96 4.49
C ASN A 330 20.18 1.26 3.42
N ALA A 331 19.81 1.35 2.14
CA ALA A 331 20.55 0.74 1.04
C ALA A 331 21.96 1.34 0.85
N LEU A 332 22.14 2.59 1.27
CA LEU A 332 23.44 3.31 1.25
C LEU A 332 24.18 3.21 2.57
N GLY A 333 23.62 2.56 3.59
CA GLY A 333 24.26 2.32 4.89
C GLY A 333 24.15 3.49 5.88
N TYR A 334 23.12 4.34 5.76
CA TYR A 334 22.91 5.50 6.61
C TYR A 334 21.60 5.42 7.40
N GLU A 335 21.60 5.98 8.61
CA GLU A 335 20.37 6.33 9.30
C GLU A 335 19.68 7.49 8.59
N ILE A 336 18.34 7.48 8.57
CA ILE A 336 17.55 8.45 7.79
C ILE A 336 17.83 9.90 8.18
N ALA A 337 18.04 10.17 9.46
CA ALA A 337 18.31 11.52 9.97
C ALA A 337 19.68 12.05 9.50
N ASP A 338 20.69 11.21 9.45
CA ASP A 338 22.01 11.58 8.97
C ASP A 338 22.05 11.67 7.46
N PHE A 339 21.37 10.76 6.76
CA PHE A 339 21.20 10.84 5.31
C PHE A 339 20.52 12.15 4.87
N ALA A 340 19.53 12.63 5.63
CA ALA A 340 18.86 13.89 5.38
C ALA A 340 19.81 15.11 5.45
N LYS A 341 20.72 15.11 6.44
CA LYS A 341 21.70 16.20 6.64
C LYS A 341 22.72 16.26 5.51
N LEU A 342 23.13 15.12 4.96
CA LEU A 342 24.09 15.06 3.86
C LEU A 342 23.63 15.88 2.64
N GLY A 343 22.33 15.85 2.31
CA GLY A 343 21.78 16.55 1.15
C GLY A 343 21.70 18.06 1.27
N LEU A 344 21.78 18.64 2.48
CA LEU A 344 21.53 20.08 2.71
C LEU A 344 22.47 20.99 1.90
N PHE A 345 23.76 20.67 1.84
CA PHE A 345 24.80 21.45 1.19
C PHE A 345 25.42 20.76 -0.04
N ALA A 346 24.67 19.83 -0.63
CA ALA A 346 25.07 19.16 -1.87
C ALA A 346 25.34 20.20 -2.98
N LYS A 347 26.45 20.08 -3.65
CA LYS A 347 26.86 21.06 -4.68
C LYS A 347 26.17 20.84 -6.01
N ARG A 348 25.90 19.57 -6.33
CA ARG A 348 25.34 19.12 -7.61
C ARG A 348 24.24 18.08 -7.40
N PRO A 349 23.10 18.42 -6.77
CA PRO A 349 22.02 17.47 -6.53
C PRO A 349 21.62 16.76 -7.81
N VAL A 350 21.64 15.43 -7.83
CA VAL A 350 21.34 14.64 -9.03
C VAL A 350 19.88 14.83 -9.44
N ASP A 351 19.62 15.08 -10.72
CA ASP A 351 18.25 15.05 -11.21
C ASP A 351 17.80 13.60 -11.46
N LEU A 352 17.14 13.05 -10.47
CA LEU A 352 16.58 11.69 -10.52
C LEU A 352 15.17 11.66 -11.13
N GLY A 353 14.58 12.82 -11.41
CA GLY A 353 13.21 12.95 -11.91
C GLY A 353 12.17 12.48 -10.90
N SER A 354 10.98 12.17 -11.41
CA SER A 354 9.84 11.66 -10.63
C SER A 354 9.52 10.22 -11.04
N ARG A 355 10.11 9.23 -10.35
CA ARG A 355 9.95 7.80 -10.68
C ARG A 355 9.53 7.01 -9.44
N CYS A 356 8.96 5.82 -9.63
CA CYS A 356 8.65 4.92 -8.52
C CYS A 356 9.96 4.35 -7.92
N THR A 357 9.89 3.86 -6.68
CA THR A 357 11.05 3.38 -5.90
C THR A 357 11.88 2.34 -6.67
N VAL A 358 11.25 1.45 -7.40
CA VAL A 358 11.91 0.39 -8.16
C VAL A 358 12.77 0.95 -9.29
N PHE A 359 12.21 1.85 -10.11
CA PHE A 359 12.96 2.49 -11.19
C PHE A 359 13.99 3.48 -10.65
N MET A 360 13.70 4.12 -9.52
CA MET A 360 14.62 5.04 -8.86
C MET A 360 15.91 4.33 -8.42
N ASN A 361 15.83 3.09 -7.96
CA ASN A 361 17.01 2.31 -7.58
C ASN A 361 18.01 2.19 -8.74
N SER A 362 17.53 1.95 -9.96
CA SER A 362 18.37 1.93 -11.16
C SER A 362 18.99 3.30 -11.45
N SER A 363 18.23 4.39 -11.26
CA SER A 363 18.72 5.76 -11.47
C SER A 363 19.79 6.12 -10.43
N VAL A 364 19.61 5.76 -9.16
CA VAL A 364 20.59 5.98 -8.09
C VAL A 364 21.88 5.21 -8.37
N LYS A 365 21.79 3.93 -8.73
CA LYS A 365 22.96 3.12 -9.10
C LYS A 365 23.69 3.70 -10.32
N GLN A 366 22.96 4.21 -11.29
CA GLN A 366 23.58 4.86 -12.46
C GLN A 366 24.30 6.14 -12.03
N ALA A 367 23.67 7.01 -11.22
CA ALA A 367 24.30 8.21 -10.73
C ALA A 367 25.60 7.92 -9.93
N GLN A 368 25.60 6.86 -9.11
CA GLN A 368 26.82 6.40 -8.42
C GLN A 368 27.92 6.00 -9.40
N LYS A 369 27.58 5.24 -10.46
CA LYS A 369 28.54 4.87 -11.52
C LYS A 369 29.10 6.09 -12.26
N ASP A 370 28.27 7.11 -12.43
CA ASP A 370 28.63 8.36 -13.10
C ASP A 370 29.39 9.32 -12.17
N GLY A 371 29.67 8.92 -10.93
CA GLY A 371 30.52 9.65 -9.98
C GLY A 371 29.77 10.68 -9.12
N ALA A 372 28.45 10.57 -8.97
CA ALA A 372 27.69 11.39 -8.03
C ALA A 372 28.05 11.02 -6.58
N THR A 373 28.19 12.03 -5.73
CA THR A 373 28.45 11.83 -4.30
C THR A 373 27.17 11.39 -3.56
N ILE A 374 27.30 10.88 -2.36
CA ILE A 374 26.14 10.50 -1.54
C ILE A 374 25.30 11.72 -1.17
N GLU A 375 25.96 12.86 -0.94
CA GLU A 375 25.32 14.15 -0.69
C GLU A 375 24.46 14.59 -1.88
N ASP A 376 25.00 14.49 -3.10
CA ASP A 376 24.28 14.83 -4.33
C ASP A 376 23.08 13.91 -4.58
N ILE A 377 23.21 12.63 -4.23
CA ILE A 377 22.15 11.64 -4.31
C ILE A 377 21.06 11.90 -3.25
N SER A 378 21.45 12.20 -2.01
CA SER A 378 20.52 12.52 -0.91
C SER A 378 19.64 13.73 -1.25
N ALA A 379 20.25 14.80 -1.74
CA ALA A 379 19.54 15.99 -2.20
C ALA A 379 18.62 15.67 -3.39
N GLY A 380 19.12 14.90 -4.36
CA GLY A 380 18.35 14.47 -5.53
C GLY A 380 17.12 13.62 -5.17
N LEU A 381 17.24 12.73 -4.19
CA LEU A 381 16.11 11.94 -3.67
C LEU A 381 15.09 12.81 -2.93
N SER A 382 15.53 13.81 -2.16
CA SER A 382 14.66 14.77 -1.49
C SER A 382 13.84 15.60 -2.50
N LEU A 383 14.46 16.05 -3.59
CA LEU A 383 13.77 16.70 -4.71
C LEU A 383 12.79 15.74 -5.41
N SER A 384 13.19 14.49 -5.60
CA SER A 384 12.33 13.47 -6.25
C SER A 384 11.06 13.16 -5.46
N VAL A 385 11.15 13.09 -4.12
CA VAL A 385 9.96 12.92 -3.25
C VAL A 385 8.97 14.06 -3.50
N VAL A 386 9.44 15.29 -3.53
CA VAL A 386 8.60 16.47 -3.76
C VAL A 386 7.99 16.47 -5.15
N LYS A 387 8.80 16.22 -6.20
CA LYS A 387 8.30 16.11 -7.58
C LYS A 387 7.24 15.01 -7.73
N ASN A 388 7.40 13.89 -7.04
CA ASN A 388 6.38 12.83 -7.02
C ASN A 388 5.08 13.30 -6.35
N ALA A 389 5.17 13.98 -5.21
CA ALA A 389 4.00 14.51 -4.51
C ALA A 389 3.24 15.52 -5.37
N LEU A 390 3.94 16.51 -5.92
CA LEU A 390 3.33 17.61 -6.68
C LEU A 390 2.76 17.14 -8.02
N TYR A 391 3.56 16.43 -8.84
CA TYR A 391 3.20 16.17 -10.23
C TYR A 391 2.47 14.86 -10.46
N LYS A 392 2.61 13.86 -9.58
CA LYS A 392 1.92 12.58 -9.73
C LYS A 392 0.70 12.43 -8.84
N VAL A 393 0.77 12.93 -7.60
CA VAL A 393 -0.34 12.81 -6.66
C VAL A 393 -1.31 13.96 -6.83
N ILE A 394 -0.82 15.18 -6.63
CA ILE A 394 -1.65 16.39 -6.73
C ILE A 394 -1.99 16.69 -8.18
N ARG A 395 -1.09 16.36 -9.11
CA ARG A 395 -1.19 16.66 -10.54
C ARG A 395 -1.31 18.16 -10.80
N ALA A 396 -0.61 18.97 -10.00
CA ALA A 396 -0.57 20.40 -10.18
C ALA A 396 0.07 20.73 -11.53
N SER A 397 -0.58 21.56 -12.32
CA SER A 397 -0.05 22.08 -13.58
C SER A 397 0.89 23.26 -13.34
N SER A 398 0.67 24.00 -12.26
CA SER A 398 1.54 25.07 -11.78
C SER A 398 1.51 25.19 -10.25
N PRO A 399 2.54 25.74 -9.62
CA PRO A 399 2.55 26.04 -8.18
C PRO A 399 1.42 26.97 -7.74
N ASP A 400 0.98 27.91 -8.59
CA ASP A 400 -0.07 28.89 -8.27
C ASP A 400 -1.44 28.22 -7.98
N GLU A 401 -1.68 27.01 -8.50
CA GLU A 401 -2.92 26.27 -8.23
C GLU A 401 -3.10 25.86 -6.77
N LEU A 402 -2.00 25.81 -6.00
CA LEU A 402 -2.01 25.39 -4.61
C LEU A 402 -2.18 26.55 -3.62
N GLY A 403 -2.17 27.80 -4.11
CA GLY A 403 -2.26 28.99 -3.27
C GLY A 403 -0.94 29.35 -2.58
N LYS A 404 -0.99 30.38 -1.73
CA LYS A 404 0.20 30.94 -1.06
C LYS A 404 0.28 30.61 0.43
N ARG A 405 -0.87 30.28 1.05
CA ARG A 405 -0.96 29.95 2.47
C ARG A 405 -0.98 28.45 2.67
N VAL A 406 0.23 27.87 2.70
CA VAL A 406 0.44 26.42 2.71
C VAL A 406 0.99 25.97 4.06
N VAL A 407 0.35 24.96 4.65
CA VAL A 407 0.85 24.24 5.82
C VAL A 407 1.34 22.86 5.39
N VAL A 408 2.58 22.54 5.74
CA VAL A 408 3.16 21.23 5.50
C VAL A 408 3.26 20.45 6.81
N GLN A 409 2.94 19.16 6.75
CA GLN A 409 2.91 18.28 7.91
C GLN A 409 3.26 16.84 7.53
N GLY A 410 3.32 15.95 8.51
CA GLY A 410 3.82 14.58 8.35
C GLY A 410 5.30 14.45 8.68
N GLY A 411 5.69 13.24 9.06
CA GLY A 411 7.06 12.96 9.51
C GLY A 411 8.14 13.23 8.46
N THR A 412 7.80 13.17 7.18
CA THR A 412 8.73 13.40 6.07
C THR A 412 9.19 14.86 6.01
N PHE A 413 8.37 15.83 6.43
CA PHE A 413 8.73 17.24 6.48
C PHE A 413 9.61 17.62 7.68
N LEU A 414 9.89 16.69 8.59
CA LEU A 414 10.97 16.88 9.59
C LEU A 414 12.35 16.84 8.95
N ASN A 415 12.46 16.35 7.72
CA ASN A 415 13.66 16.42 6.90
C ASN A 415 13.73 17.82 6.22
N ASP A 416 14.68 18.65 6.66
CA ASP A 416 14.86 20.01 6.13
C ASP A 416 15.24 20.04 4.64
N ALA A 417 15.90 18.99 4.13
CA ALA A 417 16.19 18.88 2.70
C ALA A 417 14.90 18.70 1.87
N VAL A 418 13.93 17.90 2.35
CA VAL A 418 12.62 17.76 1.72
C VAL A 418 11.81 19.05 1.82
N LEU A 419 11.80 19.66 3.00
CA LEU A 419 11.10 20.92 3.22
C LEU A 419 11.61 22.03 2.30
N ARG A 420 12.94 22.17 2.18
CA ARG A 420 13.56 23.17 1.29
C ARG A 420 13.30 22.83 -0.18
N ALA A 421 13.39 21.55 -0.57
CA ALA A 421 13.06 21.11 -1.91
C ALA A 421 11.62 21.46 -2.28
N PHE A 422 10.69 21.32 -1.33
CA PHE A 422 9.29 21.69 -1.53
C PHE A 422 9.11 23.19 -1.75
N GLU A 423 9.76 24.03 -0.94
CA GLU A 423 9.72 25.49 -1.12
C GLU A 423 10.34 25.94 -2.45
N GLN A 424 11.46 25.31 -2.84
CA GLN A 424 12.10 25.63 -4.13
C GLN A 424 11.21 25.24 -5.32
N GLU A 425 10.60 24.06 -5.28
CA GLU A 425 9.75 23.58 -6.37
C GLU A 425 8.44 24.36 -6.47
N MET A 426 7.89 24.78 -5.32
CA MET A 426 6.66 25.59 -5.24
C MET A 426 6.91 27.08 -5.49
N GLY A 427 8.11 27.59 -5.26
CA GLY A 427 8.44 29.01 -5.30
C GLY A 427 7.75 29.83 -4.19
N VAL A 428 7.28 29.19 -3.11
CA VAL A 428 6.62 29.86 -1.97
C VAL A 428 7.18 29.38 -0.64
N GLU A 429 7.16 30.25 0.36
CA GLU A 429 7.45 29.88 1.74
C GLU A 429 6.25 29.19 2.36
N VAL A 430 6.49 28.11 3.10
CA VAL A 430 5.44 27.33 3.75
C VAL A 430 5.56 27.35 5.27
N VAL A 431 4.50 27.01 5.98
CA VAL A 431 4.52 26.85 7.44
C VAL A 431 4.66 25.37 7.77
N ARG A 432 5.76 25.04 8.45
CA ARG A 432 5.99 23.72 9.06
C ARG A 432 5.97 23.85 10.57
N PRO A 433 4.94 23.33 11.28
CA PRO A 433 4.95 23.28 12.73
C PRO A 433 6.12 22.43 13.27
N ASN A 434 6.65 22.79 14.45
CA ASN A 434 7.67 21.99 15.13
C ASN A 434 7.18 20.54 15.43
N ILE A 435 5.86 20.34 15.51
CA ILE A 435 5.18 19.07 15.71
C ILE A 435 4.67 18.45 14.40
N ALA A 436 5.27 18.74 13.26
CA ALA A 436 4.79 18.28 11.94
C ALA A 436 4.48 16.78 11.88
N GLY A 437 5.25 15.94 12.57
CA GLY A 437 5.01 14.50 12.66
C GLY A 437 3.87 14.10 13.61
N LEU A 438 3.35 15.02 14.43
CA LEU A 438 2.32 14.76 15.45
C LEU A 438 0.96 15.38 15.10
N MET A 439 0.84 16.01 13.94
CA MET A 439 -0.32 16.83 13.56
C MET A 439 -1.65 16.06 13.60
N GLY A 440 -1.67 14.78 13.21
CA GLY A 440 -2.86 13.93 13.33
C GLY A 440 -3.31 13.77 14.79
N ALA A 441 -2.39 13.40 15.68
CA ALA A 441 -2.68 13.27 17.11
C ALA A 441 -3.04 14.61 17.76
N TYR A 442 -2.31 15.69 17.41
CA TYR A 442 -2.57 17.04 17.91
C TYR A 442 -3.96 17.53 17.51
N GLY A 443 -4.35 17.35 16.24
CA GLY A 443 -5.67 17.69 15.75
C GLY A 443 -6.78 16.85 16.40
N ALA A 444 -6.52 15.57 16.67
CA ALA A 444 -7.44 14.72 17.43
C ALA A 444 -7.66 15.27 18.85
N ALA A 445 -6.59 15.68 19.57
CA ALA A 445 -6.71 16.27 20.89
C ALA A 445 -7.45 17.62 20.87
N LEU A 446 -7.19 18.48 19.89
CA LEU A 446 -7.95 19.73 19.69
C LEU A 446 -9.43 19.48 19.40
N TYR A 447 -9.72 18.44 18.63
CA TYR A 447 -11.11 18.02 18.37
C TYR A 447 -11.79 17.53 19.64
N ALA A 448 -11.11 16.67 20.42
CA ALA A 448 -11.60 16.21 21.72
C ALA A 448 -11.91 17.41 22.67
N LYS A 449 -10.99 18.38 22.75
CA LYS A 449 -11.19 19.62 23.50
C LYS A 449 -12.43 20.40 23.02
N LYS A 450 -12.60 20.57 21.70
CA LYS A 450 -13.76 21.26 21.12
C LYS A 450 -15.08 20.56 21.48
N LYS A 451 -15.09 19.23 21.53
CA LYS A 451 -16.28 18.41 21.80
C LYS A 451 -16.55 18.24 23.31
N SER A 452 -15.58 18.50 24.18
CA SER A 452 -15.71 18.32 25.64
C SER A 452 -16.61 19.36 26.34
N LYS A 453 -17.12 20.37 25.61
CA LYS A 453 -18.02 21.38 26.20
C LYS A 453 -19.27 20.70 26.76
N GLY A 454 -19.37 20.65 28.10
CA GLY A 454 -20.47 20.00 28.83
C GLY A 454 -20.22 18.54 29.26
N VAL A 455 -19.04 17.96 28.95
CA VAL A 455 -18.64 16.61 29.38
C VAL A 455 -17.69 16.73 30.59
N GLY A 456 -17.96 15.99 31.67
CA GLY A 456 -17.22 16.15 32.92
C GLY A 456 -15.91 15.36 32.99
N LYS A 457 -15.83 14.15 32.40
CA LYS A 457 -14.68 13.26 32.43
C LYS A 457 -14.69 12.32 31.21
N SER A 458 -13.51 12.01 30.70
CA SER A 458 -13.32 11.05 29.61
C SER A 458 -13.67 9.63 30.02
N THR A 459 -14.13 8.82 29.06
CA THR A 459 -14.33 7.38 29.21
C THR A 459 -13.07 6.57 28.98
N ILE A 460 -11.96 7.21 28.62
CA ILE A 460 -10.69 6.53 28.34
C ILE A 460 -10.24 5.67 29.52
N THR A 461 -9.69 4.52 29.23
CA THR A 461 -9.23 3.55 30.23
C THR A 461 -8.21 4.20 31.16
N ASP A 462 -8.48 4.21 32.47
CA ASP A 462 -7.61 4.73 33.51
C ASP A 462 -6.48 3.76 33.86
N LYS A 463 -5.55 4.16 34.75
CA LYS A 463 -4.40 3.34 35.15
C LYS A 463 -4.81 1.95 35.63
N LYS A 464 -5.83 1.86 36.49
CA LYS A 464 -6.32 0.58 36.98
C LYS A 464 -6.85 -0.33 35.87
N GLY A 465 -7.55 0.26 34.89
CA GLY A 465 -8.04 -0.47 33.74
C GLY A 465 -6.92 -0.92 32.79
N LEU A 466 -5.79 -0.16 32.72
CA LEU A 466 -4.61 -0.55 31.97
C LEU A 466 -3.81 -1.68 32.64
N ASP A 467 -3.73 -1.70 33.95
CA ASP A 467 -3.08 -2.79 34.73
C ASP A 467 -3.84 -4.12 34.55
N GLU A 468 -5.17 -4.07 34.41
CA GLU A 468 -6.04 -5.23 34.16
C GLU A 468 -6.21 -5.53 32.65
N PHE A 469 -5.55 -4.79 31.76
CA PHE A 469 -5.76 -4.88 30.32
C PHE A 469 -5.19 -6.17 29.74
N VAL A 470 -6.03 -6.92 29.04
CA VAL A 470 -5.67 -8.14 28.32
C VAL A 470 -6.04 -7.98 26.86
N HIS A 471 -5.15 -8.35 25.94
CA HIS A 471 -5.41 -8.38 24.51
C HIS A 471 -5.25 -9.78 23.97
N GLU A 472 -6.37 -10.42 23.61
CA GLU A 472 -6.42 -11.72 22.95
C GLU A 472 -6.88 -11.57 21.52
N ILE A 473 -6.23 -12.28 20.62
CA ILE A 473 -6.56 -12.30 19.18
C ILE A 473 -6.99 -13.71 18.79
N LYS A 474 -8.22 -13.84 18.26
CA LYS A 474 -8.75 -15.10 17.72
C LYS A 474 -9.11 -14.90 16.24
N VAL A 475 -8.78 -15.88 15.43
CA VAL A 475 -9.17 -15.89 14.02
C VAL A 475 -10.24 -16.93 13.82
N ALA A 476 -11.32 -16.57 13.14
CA ALA A 476 -12.45 -17.45 12.84
C ALA A 476 -12.99 -17.17 11.44
N ASN A 477 -13.67 -18.17 10.86
CA ASN A 477 -14.46 -17.95 9.65
C ASN A 477 -15.89 -17.61 10.06
N CYS A 478 -16.50 -16.62 9.38
CA CYS A 478 -17.82 -16.11 9.72
C CYS A 478 -18.92 -17.17 9.58
N GLY A 479 -18.91 -17.96 8.49
CA GLY A 479 -19.91 -19.03 8.25
C GLY A 479 -21.34 -18.56 8.01
N MET A 480 -21.64 -17.24 8.06
CA MET A 480 -23.01 -16.71 7.99
C MET A 480 -23.52 -16.53 6.55
N CYS A 481 -22.66 -16.64 5.54
CA CYS A 481 -23.00 -16.56 4.12
C CYS A 481 -21.86 -17.13 3.26
N ASN A 482 -22.09 -17.23 1.94
CA ASN A 482 -21.12 -17.78 0.99
C ASN A 482 -19.78 -17.02 0.93
N ASN A 483 -19.72 -15.76 1.38
CA ASN A 483 -18.47 -15.03 1.46
C ASN A 483 -17.50 -15.63 2.47
N ASN A 484 -18.01 -16.35 3.47
CA ASN A 484 -17.24 -17.02 4.51
C ASN A 484 -16.05 -16.17 5.00
N CYS A 485 -16.33 -14.90 5.34
CA CYS A 485 -15.33 -13.90 5.70
C CYS A 485 -14.45 -14.44 6.83
N ARG A 486 -13.16 -14.24 6.68
CA ARG A 486 -12.20 -14.53 7.73
C ARG A 486 -12.13 -13.35 8.68
N LEU A 487 -12.50 -13.59 9.91
CA LEU A 487 -12.60 -12.58 10.96
C LEU A 487 -11.39 -12.63 11.88
N THR A 488 -10.88 -11.48 12.25
CA THR A 488 -9.95 -11.30 13.36
C THR A 488 -10.73 -10.70 14.52
N ILE A 489 -10.87 -11.45 15.59
CA ILE A 489 -11.62 -11.07 16.79
C ILE A 489 -10.61 -10.65 17.86
N ASN A 490 -10.58 -9.37 18.18
CA ASN A 490 -9.78 -8.81 19.26
C ASN A 490 -10.65 -8.70 20.51
N SER A 491 -10.18 -9.22 21.63
CA SER A 491 -10.84 -9.16 22.93
C SER A 491 -9.94 -8.40 23.93
N PHE A 492 -10.51 -7.38 24.59
CA PHE A 492 -9.75 -6.45 25.45
C PHE A 492 -10.13 -6.56 26.95
N GLY A 493 -10.72 -7.69 27.35
CA GLY A 493 -11.26 -7.87 28.70
C GLY A 493 -12.61 -7.16 28.90
N LYS A 494 -13.27 -7.41 30.02
CA LYS A 494 -14.55 -6.79 30.41
C LYS A 494 -15.64 -6.78 29.31
N GLY A 495 -15.63 -7.79 28.43
CA GLY A 495 -16.60 -7.93 27.33
C GLY A 495 -16.36 -7.06 26.10
N ARG A 496 -15.33 -6.20 26.08
CA ARG A 496 -14.97 -5.37 24.92
C ARG A 496 -14.36 -6.21 23.82
N LYS A 497 -14.86 -6.06 22.58
CA LYS A 497 -14.39 -6.80 21.41
C LYS A 497 -14.37 -5.88 20.19
N PHE A 498 -13.41 -6.11 19.32
CA PHE A 498 -13.37 -5.52 17.99
C PHE A 498 -13.21 -6.65 16.96
N ILE A 499 -14.06 -6.66 15.96
CA ILE A 499 -14.04 -7.67 14.89
C ILE A 499 -13.65 -6.97 13.59
N ALA A 500 -12.59 -7.47 12.97
CA ALA A 500 -12.12 -7.02 11.65
C ALA A 500 -12.23 -8.14 10.61
N GLY A 501 -12.14 -7.78 9.32
CA GLY A 501 -12.22 -8.73 8.20
C GLY A 501 -13.66 -9.05 7.78
N ASN A 502 -14.67 -8.54 8.48
CA ASN A 502 -16.07 -8.66 8.11
C ASN A 502 -16.40 -7.79 6.88
N ARG A 503 -17.23 -8.33 5.99
CA ARG A 503 -17.76 -7.61 4.82
C ARG A 503 -19.17 -7.06 5.06
N CYS A 504 -19.72 -7.30 6.24
CA CYS A 504 -21.04 -6.80 6.68
C CYS A 504 -21.13 -6.82 8.21
N GLU A 505 -22.18 -6.21 8.77
CA GLU A 505 -22.41 -6.11 10.21
C GLU A 505 -22.85 -7.42 10.92
N ARG A 506 -23.15 -8.49 10.18
CA ARG A 506 -23.66 -9.75 10.76
C ARG A 506 -22.76 -10.35 11.85
N PRO A 507 -21.42 -10.40 11.69
CA PRO A 507 -20.56 -10.95 12.74
C PRO A 507 -20.60 -10.16 14.04
N ILE A 508 -20.91 -8.86 13.97
CA ILE A 508 -20.96 -7.93 15.09
C ILE A 508 -22.36 -7.95 15.72
N THR A 509 -23.39 -7.73 14.92
CA THR A 509 -24.78 -7.56 15.37
C THR A 509 -25.53 -8.87 15.57
N LYS A 510 -25.05 -9.95 14.95
CA LYS A 510 -25.72 -11.27 14.86
C LYS A 510 -27.12 -11.20 14.19
N LYS A 511 -27.46 -10.06 13.59
CA LYS A 511 -28.71 -9.87 12.87
C LYS A 511 -28.48 -10.07 11.37
N ALA A 512 -29.36 -10.82 10.71
CA ALA A 512 -29.42 -10.79 9.27
C ALA A 512 -29.91 -9.42 8.82
N PRO A 513 -29.32 -8.76 7.80
CA PRO A 513 -29.95 -7.59 7.22
C PRO A 513 -31.33 -8.00 6.69
N ALA A 514 -32.31 -7.13 6.83
CA ALA A 514 -33.60 -7.30 6.15
C ALA A 514 -33.32 -7.43 4.64
N ASN A 515 -33.71 -8.56 4.07
CA ASN A 515 -33.20 -8.98 2.76
C ASN A 515 -34.27 -8.88 1.66
N ASP A 516 -35.35 -8.16 1.92
CA ASP A 516 -36.54 -8.11 1.07
C ASP A 516 -36.28 -7.45 -0.31
N MET A 517 -35.12 -6.78 -0.46
CA MET A 517 -34.74 -6.00 -1.66
C MET A 517 -33.38 -6.38 -2.24
N ASN A 518 -32.92 -7.62 -2.03
CA ASN A 518 -31.63 -8.06 -2.59
C ASN A 518 -31.74 -8.42 -4.08
N MET A 519 -31.68 -7.43 -4.94
CA MET A 519 -31.74 -7.58 -6.38
C MET A 519 -30.56 -8.38 -6.96
N TYR A 520 -29.42 -8.42 -6.29
CA TYR A 520 -28.30 -9.27 -6.71
C TYR A 520 -28.62 -10.76 -6.54
N ALA A 521 -29.25 -11.16 -5.44
CA ALA A 521 -29.70 -12.55 -5.25
C ALA A 521 -30.76 -12.93 -6.29
N TYR A 522 -31.71 -12.03 -6.56
CA TYR A 522 -32.70 -12.20 -7.62
C TYR A 522 -32.04 -12.41 -8.99
N LYS A 523 -31.08 -11.53 -9.35
CA LYS A 523 -30.34 -11.59 -10.61
C LYS A 523 -29.59 -12.93 -10.77
N LEU A 524 -28.88 -13.39 -9.73
CA LEU A 524 -28.18 -14.67 -9.77
C LEU A 524 -29.15 -15.84 -9.93
N ASN A 525 -30.28 -15.84 -9.19
CA ASN A 525 -31.32 -16.84 -9.33
C ASN A 525 -31.94 -16.86 -10.74
N LEU A 526 -32.11 -15.67 -11.34
CA LEU A 526 -32.57 -15.55 -12.72
C LEU A 526 -31.57 -16.17 -13.69
N ILE A 527 -30.29 -15.84 -13.57
CA ILE A 527 -29.21 -16.41 -14.39
C ILE A 527 -29.20 -17.95 -14.24
N ASP A 528 -29.26 -18.47 -13.02
CA ASP A 528 -29.26 -19.90 -12.73
C ASP A 528 -30.53 -20.62 -13.22
N SER A 529 -31.61 -19.90 -13.53
CA SER A 529 -32.82 -20.45 -14.09
C SER A 529 -32.69 -20.83 -15.58
N TYR A 530 -31.75 -20.24 -16.30
CA TYR A 530 -31.47 -20.58 -17.69
C TYR A 530 -30.67 -21.87 -17.78
N LYS A 531 -31.35 -23.00 -18.05
CA LYS A 531 -30.73 -24.32 -18.16
C LYS A 531 -30.37 -24.63 -19.61
N PRO A 532 -29.28 -25.37 -19.86
CA PRO A 532 -28.95 -25.82 -21.21
C PRO A 532 -30.14 -26.58 -21.83
N VAL A 533 -30.46 -26.26 -23.08
CA VAL A 533 -31.45 -26.93 -23.89
C VAL A 533 -30.72 -27.60 -25.05
N GLU A 534 -30.94 -28.87 -25.27
CA GLU A 534 -30.31 -29.63 -26.35
C GLU A 534 -30.50 -28.93 -27.70
N GLY A 535 -29.43 -28.82 -28.46
CA GLY A 535 -29.39 -28.09 -29.73
C GLY A 535 -28.58 -28.82 -30.78
N ILE A 536 -29.03 -28.75 -32.04
CA ILE A 536 -28.41 -29.46 -33.18
C ILE A 536 -27.15 -28.82 -33.73
N ARG A 537 -26.80 -27.59 -33.26
CA ARG A 537 -25.64 -26.80 -33.75
C ARG A 537 -24.44 -26.88 -32.83
N GLY A 538 -24.46 -27.77 -31.83
CA GLY A 538 -23.35 -27.98 -30.92
C GLY A 538 -23.41 -27.14 -29.64
N LYS A 539 -22.37 -27.25 -28.81
CA LYS A 539 -22.29 -26.69 -27.46
C LYS A 539 -21.62 -25.32 -27.48
N LEU A 540 -22.34 -24.28 -27.01
CA LEU A 540 -21.87 -22.91 -26.94
C LEU A 540 -21.73 -22.47 -25.48
N GLY A 541 -20.48 -22.18 -25.08
CA GLY A 541 -20.13 -21.69 -23.75
C GLY A 541 -20.07 -20.16 -23.68
N ILE A 542 -20.60 -19.58 -22.60
CA ILE A 542 -20.53 -18.15 -22.31
C ILE A 542 -19.74 -17.94 -21.00
N PRO A 543 -18.60 -17.21 -21.01
CA PRO A 543 -17.83 -16.96 -19.80
C PRO A 543 -18.55 -15.93 -18.91
N MET A 544 -18.85 -16.32 -17.65
CA MET A 544 -19.50 -15.44 -16.67
C MET A 544 -18.51 -14.49 -16.04
N ALA A 545 -18.09 -13.48 -16.80
CA ALA A 545 -17.17 -12.43 -16.38
C ALA A 545 -17.56 -11.09 -17.01
N LEU A 546 -17.18 -10.00 -16.36
CA LEU A 546 -17.42 -8.64 -16.82
C LEU A 546 -18.91 -8.38 -17.18
N ASN A 547 -19.17 -7.84 -18.35
CA ASN A 547 -20.54 -7.47 -18.80
C ASN A 547 -21.47 -8.69 -19.08
N MET A 548 -20.92 -9.91 -19.07
CA MET A 548 -21.75 -11.09 -19.38
C MET A 548 -22.80 -11.37 -18.32
N TYR A 549 -22.60 -10.92 -17.08
CA TYR A 549 -23.64 -10.97 -16.04
C TYR A 549 -24.90 -10.17 -16.38
N GLU A 550 -24.74 -9.07 -17.13
CA GLU A 550 -25.85 -8.23 -17.58
C GLU A 550 -26.50 -8.79 -18.86
N LEU A 551 -25.69 -9.29 -19.76
CA LEU A 551 -26.08 -9.63 -21.11
C LEU A 551 -26.44 -11.11 -21.30
N TYR A 552 -26.19 -11.96 -20.28
CA TYR A 552 -26.42 -13.41 -20.37
C TYR A 552 -27.86 -13.78 -20.77
N PRO A 553 -28.94 -13.22 -20.21
CA PRO A 553 -30.30 -13.56 -20.59
C PRO A 553 -30.58 -13.34 -22.08
N PHE A 554 -30.07 -12.22 -22.63
CA PHE A 554 -30.21 -11.91 -24.07
C PHE A 554 -29.48 -12.93 -24.93
N TRP A 555 -28.18 -13.16 -24.67
CA TRP A 555 -27.36 -14.05 -25.48
C TRP A 555 -27.79 -15.52 -25.34
N TYR A 556 -28.19 -15.94 -24.15
CA TYR A 556 -28.76 -17.26 -23.93
C TYR A 556 -29.98 -17.48 -24.84
N ARG A 557 -30.94 -16.56 -24.83
CA ARG A 557 -32.16 -16.68 -25.66
C ARG A 557 -31.80 -16.64 -27.14
N PHE A 558 -30.96 -15.73 -27.56
CA PHE A 558 -30.53 -15.59 -28.96
C PHE A 558 -29.92 -16.89 -29.51
N PHE A 559 -28.93 -17.44 -28.82
CA PHE A 559 -28.25 -18.65 -29.29
C PHE A 559 -29.09 -19.92 -29.16
N THR A 560 -29.96 -20.01 -28.13
CA THR A 560 -30.90 -21.13 -28.00
C THR A 560 -31.90 -21.15 -29.17
N GLU A 561 -32.42 -20.01 -29.60
CA GLU A 561 -33.28 -19.93 -30.79
C GLU A 561 -32.52 -20.30 -32.08
N LEU A 562 -31.24 -20.02 -32.13
CA LEU A 562 -30.36 -20.49 -33.21
C LEU A 562 -30.00 -21.99 -33.11
N LYS A 563 -30.59 -22.73 -32.15
CA LYS A 563 -30.40 -24.17 -31.95
C LYS A 563 -29.02 -24.59 -31.47
N PHE A 564 -28.34 -23.73 -30.68
CA PHE A 564 -27.16 -24.12 -29.90
C PHE A 564 -27.60 -24.63 -28.51
N GLU A 565 -26.84 -25.58 -27.94
CA GLU A 565 -26.89 -25.90 -26.54
C GLU A 565 -26.06 -24.87 -25.76
N VAL A 566 -26.72 -23.89 -25.10
CA VAL A 566 -26.07 -22.78 -24.45
C VAL A 566 -25.90 -23.06 -22.97
N PHE A 567 -24.68 -22.88 -22.46
CA PHE A 567 -24.36 -22.95 -21.04
C PHE A 567 -23.31 -21.91 -20.64
N HIS A 568 -23.21 -21.65 -19.35
CA HIS A 568 -22.23 -20.68 -18.85
C HIS A 568 -21.19 -21.33 -17.94
N SER A 569 -20.04 -20.67 -17.79
CA SER A 569 -19.02 -21.09 -16.83
C SER A 569 -19.50 -20.90 -15.38
N PRO A 570 -19.00 -21.68 -14.41
CA PRO A 570 -19.28 -21.48 -12.98
C PRO A 570 -18.90 -20.07 -12.51
N TYR A 571 -19.43 -19.64 -11.37
CA TYR A 571 -19.05 -18.38 -10.75
C TYR A 571 -17.58 -18.34 -10.36
N SER A 572 -17.00 -17.13 -10.37
CA SER A 572 -15.59 -16.89 -10.11
C SER A 572 -15.14 -17.40 -8.75
N THR A 573 -14.07 -18.18 -8.74
CA THR A 573 -13.39 -18.66 -7.54
C THR A 573 -11.89 -18.50 -7.68
N ARG A 574 -11.13 -18.59 -6.58
CA ARG A 574 -9.66 -18.60 -6.64
C ARG A 574 -9.12 -19.75 -7.48
N LYS A 575 -9.75 -20.93 -7.39
CA LYS A 575 -9.34 -22.11 -8.18
C LYS A 575 -9.54 -21.89 -9.68
N LEU A 576 -10.65 -21.25 -10.06
CA LEU A 576 -10.91 -20.85 -11.44
C LEU A 576 -9.88 -19.84 -11.95
N TYR A 577 -9.53 -18.84 -11.14
CA TYR A 577 -8.47 -17.88 -11.49
C TYR A 577 -7.14 -18.58 -11.75
N GLN A 578 -6.71 -19.45 -10.84
CA GLN A 578 -5.44 -20.19 -10.96
C GLN A 578 -5.38 -21.03 -12.25
N ARG A 579 -6.51 -21.57 -12.68
CA ARG A 579 -6.61 -22.39 -13.89
C ARG A 579 -6.33 -21.61 -15.17
N GLY A 580 -6.71 -20.34 -15.22
CA GLY A 580 -6.44 -19.47 -16.38
C GLY A 580 -5.18 -18.61 -16.25
N GLN A 581 -4.45 -18.71 -15.14
CA GLN A 581 -3.38 -17.77 -14.81
C GLN A 581 -2.25 -17.78 -15.84
N GLN A 582 -1.90 -18.93 -16.39
CA GLN A 582 -0.82 -19.08 -17.36
C GLN A 582 -1.09 -18.36 -18.70
N THR A 583 -2.36 -18.19 -19.05
CA THR A 583 -2.78 -17.56 -20.31
C THR A 583 -2.90 -16.03 -20.23
N ILE A 584 -2.70 -15.43 -19.04
CA ILE A 584 -2.81 -13.98 -18.85
C ILE A 584 -1.61 -13.28 -19.48
N PRO A 585 -1.80 -12.44 -20.54
CA PRO A 585 -0.69 -11.87 -21.30
C PRO A 585 0.00 -10.68 -20.64
N SER A 586 -0.60 -10.09 -19.60
CA SER A 586 -0.09 -8.89 -18.95
C SER A 586 -0.54 -8.76 -17.49
N ASP A 587 0.41 -8.42 -16.62
CA ASP A 587 0.11 -8.12 -15.22
C ASP A 587 -0.69 -6.83 -15.02
N THR A 588 -0.67 -5.93 -15.99
CA THR A 588 -1.36 -4.64 -15.91
C THR A 588 -2.86 -4.74 -16.15
N VAL A 589 -3.35 -5.88 -16.60
CA VAL A 589 -4.79 -6.14 -16.79
C VAL A 589 -5.48 -6.19 -15.44
N CYS A 590 -6.63 -5.52 -15.31
CA CYS A 590 -7.41 -5.52 -14.06
C CYS A 590 -7.85 -6.94 -13.65
N PHE A 591 -8.01 -7.18 -12.35
CA PHE A 591 -8.31 -8.52 -11.86
C PHE A 591 -9.59 -9.14 -12.44
N PRO A 592 -10.72 -8.44 -12.58
CA PRO A 592 -11.91 -8.98 -13.24
C PRO A 592 -11.65 -9.45 -14.68
N ALA A 593 -10.82 -8.74 -15.45
CA ALA A 593 -10.44 -9.17 -16.79
C ALA A 593 -9.49 -10.38 -16.77
N LYS A 594 -8.63 -10.52 -15.76
CA LYS A 594 -7.82 -11.74 -15.57
C LYS A 594 -8.68 -12.98 -15.31
N LEU A 595 -9.82 -12.84 -14.63
CA LEU A 595 -10.75 -13.93 -14.39
C LEU A 595 -11.33 -14.54 -15.67
N VAL A 596 -11.49 -13.74 -16.74
CA VAL A 596 -12.00 -14.22 -18.05
C VAL A 596 -11.22 -15.43 -18.54
N HIS A 597 -9.90 -15.43 -18.39
CA HIS A 597 -9.02 -16.52 -18.78
C HIS A 597 -9.38 -17.84 -18.10
N GLY A 598 -9.63 -17.79 -16.79
CA GLY A 598 -10.08 -18.96 -16.03
C GLY A 598 -11.48 -19.44 -16.42
N HIS A 599 -12.37 -18.52 -16.73
CA HIS A 599 -13.72 -18.87 -17.23
C HIS A 599 -13.65 -19.55 -18.58
N ILE A 600 -12.84 -19.05 -19.51
CA ILE A 600 -12.67 -19.65 -20.84
C ILE A 600 -12.05 -21.03 -20.72
N GLN A 601 -10.97 -21.20 -19.96
CA GLN A 601 -10.36 -22.51 -19.73
C GLN A 601 -11.36 -23.52 -19.14
N THR A 602 -12.16 -23.08 -18.19
CA THR A 602 -13.19 -23.94 -17.58
C THR A 602 -14.26 -24.35 -18.58
N LEU A 603 -14.67 -23.46 -19.50
CA LEU A 603 -15.64 -23.80 -20.56
C LEU A 603 -15.08 -24.83 -21.55
N ILE A 604 -13.80 -24.72 -21.90
CA ILE A 604 -13.11 -25.73 -22.72
C ILE A 604 -13.14 -27.08 -22.05
N ASP A 605 -12.81 -27.13 -20.75
CA ASP A 605 -12.83 -28.38 -19.97
C ASP A 605 -14.23 -28.95 -19.80
N MET A 606 -15.28 -28.13 -19.81
CA MET A 606 -16.70 -28.53 -19.80
C MET A 606 -17.18 -29.00 -21.17
N GLY A 607 -16.34 -28.96 -22.20
CA GLY A 607 -16.66 -29.46 -23.54
C GLY A 607 -17.37 -28.42 -24.43
N ALA A 608 -17.15 -27.12 -24.22
CA ALA A 608 -17.64 -26.12 -25.15
C ALA A 608 -16.96 -26.27 -26.52
N GLU A 609 -17.74 -26.44 -27.56
CA GLU A 609 -17.25 -26.48 -28.95
C GLU A 609 -17.05 -25.08 -29.52
N THR A 610 -17.84 -24.15 -29.04
CA THR A 610 -17.77 -22.72 -29.37
C THR A 610 -17.85 -21.90 -28.09
N ILE A 611 -17.03 -20.85 -27.97
CA ILE A 611 -17.09 -19.90 -26.86
C ILE A 611 -17.46 -18.53 -27.41
N PHE A 612 -18.54 -17.97 -26.92
CA PHE A 612 -18.97 -16.62 -27.25
C PHE A 612 -18.52 -15.63 -26.19
N TYR A 613 -17.63 -14.72 -26.56
CA TYR A 613 -17.17 -13.64 -25.71
C TYR A 613 -17.06 -12.34 -26.52
N PRO A 614 -18.07 -11.46 -26.49
CA PRO A 614 -18.09 -10.25 -27.28
C PRO A 614 -17.11 -9.20 -26.73
N CYS A 615 -16.38 -8.57 -27.62
CA CYS A 615 -15.55 -7.40 -27.31
C CYS A 615 -16.42 -6.14 -27.39
N LEU A 616 -16.77 -5.59 -26.23
CA LEU A 616 -17.56 -4.37 -26.15
C LEU A 616 -16.64 -3.16 -25.99
N SER A 617 -16.60 -2.27 -26.98
CA SER A 617 -15.79 -1.04 -26.95
C SER A 617 -16.47 0.08 -26.16
N TYR A 618 -17.79 0.10 -26.09
CA TYR A 618 -18.60 1.03 -25.31
C TYR A 618 -19.97 0.38 -25.01
N ASN A 619 -20.68 0.88 -24.00
CA ASN A 619 -22.08 0.57 -23.76
C ASN A 619 -22.91 1.82 -23.98
N PHE A 620 -24.20 1.68 -24.34
CA PHE A 620 -25.05 2.84 -24.54
C PHE A 620 -25.43 3.47 -23.20
N ASP A 621 -25.67 4.78 -23.23
CA ASP A 621 -26.13 5.54 -22.06
C ASP A 621 -27.62 5.21 -21.81
N GLU A 622 -27.94 4.72 -20.63
CA GLU A 622 -29.32 4.41 -20.23
C GLU A 622 -30.09 5.66 -19.77
N HIS A 623 -29.56 6.87 -20.00
CA HIS A 623 -30.18 8.17 -19.69
C HIS A 623 -30.69 8.33 -18.25
N LEU A 624 -29.99 7.83 -17.27
CA LEU A 624 -30.32 8.00 -15.86
C LEU A 624 -29.81 9.33 -15.28
N GLY A 625 -29.91 10.44 -16.04
CA GLY A 625 -29.87 11.82 -15.51
C GLY A 625 -28.59 12.25 -14.76
N GLY A 626 -27.48 11.56 -14.90
CA GLY A 626 -26.18 11.91 -14.35
C GLY A 626 -25.17 12.26 -15.45
N PRO A 627 -24.03 12.93 -15.14
CA PRO A 627 -22.98 13.12 -16.12
C PRO A 627 -22.55 11.75 -16.65
N ALA A 628 -22.44 11.64 -17.97
CA ALA A 628 -22.06 10.42 -18.66
C ALA A 628 -20.77 9.84 -18.04
N VAL A 629 -20.92 8.83 -17.22
CA VAL A 629 -19.76 8.03 -16.81
C VAL A 629 -19.42 7.20 -18.04
N GLU A 630 -18.37 7.59 -18.76
CA GLU A 630 -17.71 6.72 -19.71
C GLU A 630 -17.32 5.44 -18.98
N ARG A 631 -18.18 4.45 -18.98
CA ARG A 631 -17.83 3.09 -18.60
C ARG A 631 -16.93 2.58 -19.72
N VAL A 632 -15.64 2.91 -19.63
CA VAL A 632 -14.61 2.35 -20.49
C VAL A 632 -14.77 0.84 -20.43
N GLY A 633 -15.27 0.27 -21.51
CA GLY A 633 -15.33 -1.17 -21.68
C GLY A 633 -13.90 -1.69 -21.58
N ILE A 634 -13.59 -2.40 -20.48
CA ILE A 634 -12.27 -2.96 -20.15
C ILE A 634 -11.84 -4.04 -21.15
N ALA A 635 -12.67 -4.31 -22.15
CA ALA A 635 -12.45 -5.33 -23.19
C ALA A 635 -11.42 -4.97 -24.27
N ARG A 636 -10.67 -3.89 -24.15
CA ARG A 636 -9.78 -3.45 -25.26
C ARG A 636 -8.52 -4.27 -25.48
N ARG A 637 -8.23 -5.36 -24.77
CA ARG A 637 -7.11 -6.28 -25.10
C ARG A 637 -7.20 -7.61 -24.35
N ALA A 638 -8.20 -8.41 -24.60
CA ALA A 638 -7.94 -9.84 -24.57
C ALA A 638 -7.20 -10.15 -25.87
N SER A 639 -5.93 -10.53 -25.81
CA SER A 639 -5.28 -11.10 -26.99
C SER A 639 -6.12 -12.28 -27.43
N PRO A 640 -6.38 -12.42 -28.73
CA PRO A 640 -7.19 -13.55 -29.22
C PRO A 640 -6.54 -14.84 -28.77
N LEU A 641 -7.32 -15.65 -28.06
CA LEU A 641 -6.92 -17.00 -27.68
C LEU A 641 -6.76 -17.82 -28.96
N ARG A 642 -5.72 -18.63 -29.02
CA ARG A 642 -5.47 -19.53 -30.13
C ARG A 642 -5.83 -20.96 -29.68
N ASP A 643 -6.42 -21.74 -30.57
CA ASP A 643 -6.60 -23.16 -30.33
C ASP A 643 -5.24 -23.90 -30.37
N ASP A 644 -5.22 -25.17 -29.98
CA ASP A 644 -4.03 -26.04 -29.97
C ASP A 644 -3.32 -26.15 -31.34
N ARG A 645 -3.93 -25.64 -32.41
CA ARG A 645 -3.39 -25.57 -33.77
C ARG A 645 -2.97 -24.16 -34.18
N GLY A 646 -2.93 -23.21 -33.23
CA GLY A 646 -2.50 -21.84 -33.44
C GLY A 646 -3.52 -20.93 -34.15
N ARG A 647 -4.78 -21.35 -34.31
CA ARG A 647 -5.84 -20.58 -34.99
C ARG A 647 -6.48 -19.60 -33.99
N LEU A 648 -6.73 -18.37 -34.44
CA LEU A 648 -7.47 -17.37 -33.71
C LEU A 648 -8.88 -17.87 -33.41
N LEU A 649 -9.25 -17.92 -32.16
CA LEU A 649 -10.65 -18.10 -31.74
C LEU A 649 -11.36 -16.76 -31.97
N SER A 650 -12.01 -16.62 -33.12
CA SER A 650 -12.77 -15.43 -33.53
C SER A 650 -14.14 -15.36 -32.85
#